data_0158738be5aafd60cde1fb6d494e0577
#
_entry.id   0158738be5aafd60cde1fb6d494e0577
#
_cell.length_a   1.000
_cell.length_b   1.000
_cell.length_c   1.000
_cell.angle_alpha   90.00
_cell.angle_beta   90.00
_cell.angle_gamma   90.00
#
_symmetry.space_group_name_H-M   'P 1'
#
loop_
_entity.id
_entity.type
_entity.pdbx_description
1 polymer ?
#
loop_
_entity_poly.entity_id
_entity_poly.type
_entity_poly.pdbx_seq_one_letter_code
_entity_poly.pdbx_strand_id
1 'polypeptide(L)'
;MNTSKTPITWVQYDKTLPYIEDRDPSTKPTSHLVKEGENSYRVVEGRRPSKMLLVNKLREEVDAWRDSDYPGVTDTTRELLYFWFFNDHTVNGKPFKFWFCQREAVETLIYLFEVKKFDDLKPVIETYAENFRKDLFGNAVEIIEDLDGKRKLIRYFPELQQEGEQDLPEKGLLRYAFKMATGSGKTYAMALIIVWSYFNRIREKDTRYPDNFLIIAPNVIVYERLAKDFADNKIFHSLPLIPPAWKPYWSLKVTLRGDDSPLNPSGNIIVNNIQQLYASRKPSEPVENIVDEILGRKPQKDLTKSPELLLDKIKKLNNLMVINDEAHHVHDEDLQWHKTLMELHNSLPNGINLWLDFSATPKTQTGTYYPWIIVDYPLAQAVEDRIVKAPIIVHKVDKKDPDPKTITSDNILIKYGDWINVALARWKEHYEVYSTVGKKPVLFIMAEKNEYADKIAEHLRKRKKELGLKNPEEEVIVIHVKQKGDENAETEIKITEKDLPRLRELVRKIDEPDNKVKIIVSNLMLREGWDVQNVTVILGLRPFTSKAQILPEQAVGRGLRLMSNISPDHTQTVEVIGTEAFENFIRELEKEGVGINTVKTPPPLPVTIAPEKSKLKYDIVIPLTEYRYSKNYKKIETLDPMKIDQLYDSDKLDEDRKTNLRLEFLTTRTVIGIVEIKPDTLMGRELIALITKEVEKRTGAGTFTTLYPKVQTYILKRAFGTEINDVEDPRLREALSDTPIQQSIIDLLVKEINKLSTESKEIVIQQGVFKLSDTEPFVWRRKHTRCKKTIFNLVPVYNEFEVEFAKFLDNAPDIEKFSSNTTFKIDYLSSKGTIRFYYPDFIAVQKINSKSIFWIIETKGREYEDTERKDMAIKKWCDDVSKQTKQQWRYLKVPQREFDRLKNSCKTFKCLASKISQE
;
A
#
# COMPACT_ATOMS: atom_id res chain seq x y z
N MET A 1 -22.62 -10.26 40.38
CA MET A 1 -21.95 -11.57 40.26
C MET A 1 -20.71 -11.40 39.40
N ASN A 2 -19.54 -11.43 39.98
CA ASN A 2 -18.26 -11.32 39.29
C ASN A 2 -18.03 -12.60 38.47
N THR A 3 -18.32 -12.56 37.17
CA THR A 3 -17.78 -13.55 36.27
C THR A 3 -16.35 -13.13 36.00
N SER A 4 -15.40 -13.73 36.69
CA SER A 4 -13.98 -13.64 36.35
C SER A 4 -13.78 -14.09 34.90
N LYS A 5 -13.68 -13.15 33.98
CA LYS A 5 -13.23 -13.42 32.62
C LYS A 5 -11.80 -13.92 32.75
N THR A 6 -11.58 -15.19 32.55
CA THR A 6 -10.23 -15.75 32.46
C THR A 6 -9.56 -15.08 31.28
N PRO A 7 -8.47 -14.31 31.47
CA PRO A 7 -7.73 -13.77 30.33
C PRO A 7 -7.34 -14.95 29.44
N ILE A 8 -7.34 -14.73 28.11
CA ILE A 8 -6.78 -15.72 27.21
C ILE A 8 -5.30 -15.87 27.57
N THR A 9 -5.00 -16.93 28.30
CA THR A 9 -3.63 -17.22 28.75
C THR A 9 -2.83 -17.84 27.61
N TRP A 10 -1.52 -17.77 27.65
CA TRP A 10 -0.60 -18.49 26.76
C TRP A 10 -0.98 -19.96 26.57
N VAL A 11 -1.39 -20.62 27.67
CA VAL A 11 -1.84 -22.01 27.68
C VAL A 11 -3.04 -22.26 26.78
N GLN A 12 -3.90 -21.27 26.58
CA GLN A 12 -5.07 -21.38 25.70
C GLN A 12 -4.66 -21.29 24.23
N TYR A 13 -3.72 -20.41 23.90
CA TYR A 13 -3.14 -20.34 22.56
C TYR A 13 -2.31 -21.58 22.25
N ASP A 14 -1.46 -22.04 23.15
CA ASP A 14 -0.61 -23.22 22.98
C ASP A 14 -1.42 -24.49 22.67
N LYS A 15 -2.63 -24.60 23.21
CA LYS A 15 -3.50 -25.76 22.93
C LYS A 15 -4.21 -25.70 21.57
N THR A 16 -4.36 -24.51 20.99
CA THR A 16 -5.16 -24.31 19.77
C THR A 16 -4.32 -23.95 18.55
N LEU A 17 -3.09 -23.50 18.77
CA LEU A 17 -2.20 -23.14 17.67
C LEU A 17 -1.61 -24.38 17.00
N PRO A 18 -1.64 -24.46 15.67
CA PRO A 18 -1.01 -25.55 14.94
C PRO A 18 0.51 -25.37 14.96
N TYR A 19 1.21 -26.24 15.64
CA TYR A 19 2.67 -26.31 15.62
C TYR A 19 3.13 -27.76 15.59
N ILE A 20 4.40 -27.94 15.23
CA ILE A 20 5.04 -29.25 15.24
C ILE A 20 5.87 -29.30 16.51
N GLU A 21 5.58 -30.30 17.38
CA GLU A 21 6.35 -30.53 18.59
C GLU A 21 7.81 -30.86 18.24
N ASP A 22 8.75 -30.49 19.11
CA ASP A 22 10.18 -30.77 19.02
C ASP A 22 10.87 -30.27 17.73
N ARG A 23 10.33 -29.22 17.10
CA ARG A 23 10.91 -28.63 15.92
C ARG A 23 12.19 -27.83 16.26
N ASP A 24 13.34 -28.27 15.76
CA ASP A 24 14.60 -27.51 15.80
C ASP A 24 14.76 -26.74 14.50
N PRO A 25 14.69 -25.40 14.52
CA PRO A 25 14.80 -24.56 13.30
C PRO A 25 16.19 -24.63 12.63
N SER A 26 17.22 -25.21 13.31
CA SER A 26 18.54 -25.42 12.72
C SER A 26 18.66 -26.69 11.90
N THR A 27 17.67 -27.56 11.97
CA THR A 27 17.64 -28.85 11.26
C THR A 27 16.70 -28.81 10.05
N LYS A 28 16.96 -29.71 9.08
CA LYS A 28 16.10 -29.88 7.90
C LYS A 28 14.69 -30.30 8.34
N PRO A 29 13.65 -29.59 7.90
CA PRO A 29 12.27 -29.95 8.18
C PRO A 29 11.91 -31.31 7.58
N THR A 30 11.39 -32.21 8.40
CA THR A 30 10.97 -33.58 8.00
C THR A 30 9.46 -33.71 7.86
N SER A 31 8.70 -32.68 8.25
CA SER A 31 7.24 -32.66 8.19
C SER A 31 6.73 -31.24 8.04
N HIS A 32 5.48 -31.09 7.64
CA HIS A 32 4.77 -29.81 7.57
C HIS A 32 3.28 -29.99 7.88
N LEU A 33 2.58 -28.88 8.18
CA LEU A 33 1.17 -28.88 8.50
C LEU A 33 0.32 -28.67 7.23
N VAL A 34 -0.73 -29.47 7.08
CA VAL A 34 -1.76 -29.33 6.04
C VAL A 34 -3.13 -29.24 6.69
N LYS A 35 -3.92 -28.27 6.29
CA LYS A 35 -5.28 -28.07 6.77
C LYS A 35 -6.22 -29.13 6.19
N GLU A 36 -6.98 -29.85 7.05
CA GLU A 36 -7.97 -30.86 6.66
C GLU A 36 -9.42 -30.38 6.82
N GLY A 37 -9.68 -29.37 7.65
CA GLY A 37 -11.03 -28.86 7.94
C GLY A 37 -10.99 -27.46 8.52
N GLU A 38 -12.12 -26.93 8.98
CA GLU A 38 -12.16 -25.59 9.55
C GLU A 38 -11.25 -25.41 10.77
N ASN A 39 -11.17 -26.45 11.62
CA ASN A 39 -10.43 -26.44 12.89
C ASN A 39 -9.47 -27.63 13.06
N SER A 40 -9.14 -28.35 11.99
CA SER A 40 -8.25 -29.49 12.04
C SER A 40 -7.12 -29.39 11.03
N TYR A 41 -5.96 -29.82 11.45
CA TYR A 41 -4.78 -29.93 10.61
C TYR A 41 -4.08 -31.26 10.87
N ARG A 42 -3.35 -31.69 9.89
CA ARG A 42 -2.58 -32.93 9.94
C ARG A 42 -1.11 -32.62 9.69
N VAL A 43 -0.25 -33.28 10.47
CA VAL A 43 1.17 -33.32 10.18
C VAL A 43 1.40 -34.30 9.02
N VAL A 44 2.02 -33.82 7.95
CA VAL A 44 2.37 -34.57 6.76
C VAL A 44 3.87 -34.73 6.71
N GLU A 45 4.34 -35.96 6.45
CA GLU A 45 5.76 -36.19 6.25
C GLU A 45 6.31 -35.50 5.03
N GLY A 46 7.58 -35.12 5.11
CA GLY A 46 8.27 -34.37 4.05
C GLY A 46 8.18 -32.88 4.21
N ARG A 47 9.04 -32.22 3.47
CA ARG A 47 9.09 -30.74 3.45
C ARG A 47 7.85 -30.15 2.80
N ARG A 48 7.46 -28.96 3.23
CA ARG A 48 6.39 -28.20 2.57
C ARG A 48 6.77 -27.95 1.10
N PRO A 49 5.93 -28.40 0.13
CA PRO A 49 6.20 -28.17 -1.29
C PRO A 49 6.13 -26.67 -1.60
N SER A 50 7.03 -26.21 -2.45
CA SER A 50 7.03 -24.83 -2.94
C SER A 50 6.15 -24.71 -4.18
N LYS A 51 5.53 -23.55 -4.35
CA LYS A 51 4.84 -23.17 -5.59
C LYS A 51 5.76 -22.40 -6.57
N MET A 52 7.01 -22.19 -6.20
CA MET A 52 8.00 -21.50 -7.03
C MET A 52 8.56 -22.44 -8.09
N LEU A 53 8.74 -21.89 -9.29
CA LEU A 53 9.05 -22.64 -10.53
C LEU A 53 10.25 -23.56 -10.43
N LEU A 54 11.32 -23.15 -9.72
CA LEU A 54 12.60 -23.86 -9.70
C LEU A 54 12.82 -24.68 -8.43
N VAL A 55 12.11 -24.35 -7.34
CA VAL A 55 12.54 -24.67 -5.98
C VAL A 55 12.46 -26.17 -5.66
N ASN A 56 11.38 -26.87 -6.06
CA ASN A 56 11.21 -28.27 -5.62
C ASN A 56 12.31 -29.19 -6.15
N LYS A 57 12.57 -29.16 -7.46
CA LYS A 57 13.64 -29.97 -8.08
C LYS A 57 15.03 -29.57 -7.57
N LEU A 58 15.24 -28.27 -7.39
CA LEU A 58 16.52 -27.77 -6.91
C LEU A 58 16.77 -28.23 -5.47
N ARG A 59 15.73 -28.23 -4.62
CA ARG A 59 15.80 -28.78 -3.24
C ARG A 59 16.20 -30.24 -3.21
N GLU A 60 15.60 -31.06 -4.08
CA GLU A 60 15.91 -32.50 -4.15
C GLU A 60 17.38 -32.70 -4.47
N GLU A 61 17.94 -32.00 -5.45
CA GLU A 61 19.35 -32.11 -5.81
C GLU A 61 20.28 -31.57 -4.73
N VAL A 62 19.96 -30.42 -4.11
CA VAL A 62 20.76 -29.83 -3.02
C VAL A 62 20.73 -30.70 -1.78
N ASP A 63 19.59 -31.31 -1.46
CA ASP A 63 19.50 -32.28 -0.34
C ASP A 63 20.37 -33.50 -0.59
N ALA A 64 20.29 -34.10 -1.79
CA ALA A 64 21.13 -35.25 -2.15
C ALA A 64 22.63 -34.89 -2.16
N TRP A 65 22.97 -33.69 -2.65
CA TRP A 65 24.34 -33.18 -2.64
C TRP A 65 24.87 -32.96 -1.22
N ARG A 66 24.08 -32.41 -0.33
CA ARG A 66 24.40 -32.25 1.09
C ARG A 66 24.62 -33.60 1.76
N ASP A 67 23.69 -34.53 1.52
CA ASP A 67 23.75 -35.88 2.09
C ASP A 67 24.95 -36.71 1.57
N SER A 68 25.51 -36.29 0.41
CA SER A 68 26.73 -36.88 -0.19
C SER A 68 28.02 -36.14 0.21
N ASP A 69 27.97 -35.33 1.25
CA ASP A 69 29.11 -34.57 1.80
C ASP A 69 29.73 -33.53 0.82
N TYR A 70 28.87 -32.78 0.15
CA TYR A 70 29.26 -31.63 -0.69
C TYR A 70 30.29 -31.93 -1.77
N PRO A 71 30.12 -32.92 -2.64
CA PRO A 71 31.10 -33.18 -3.69
C PRO A 71 31.14 -32.03 -4.71
N GLY A 72 32.33 -31.70 -5.19
CA GLY A 72 32.56 -30.71 -6.24
C GLY A 72 32.71 -29.26 -5.78
N VAL A 73 32.69 -28.98 -4.48
CA VAL A 73 33.03 -27.66 -3.92
C VAL A 73 34.53 -27.51 -3.73
N THR A 74 34.97 -26.27 -3.58
CA THR A 74 36.36 -25.96 -3.19
C THR A 74 36.64 -26.39 -1.76
N ASP A 75 37.95 -26.54 -1.43
CA ASP A 75 38.35 -26.85 -0.05
C ASP A 75 37.95 -25.73 0.91
N THR A 76 38.05 -24.49 0.45
CA THR A 76 37.63 -23.30 1.21
C THR A 76 36.13 -23.34 1.51
N THR A 77 35.31 -23.66 0.55
CA THR A 77 33.85 -23.78 0.74
C THR A 77 33.50 -24.91 1.67
N ARG A 78 34.15 -26.09 1.53
CA ARG A 78 33.95 -27.22 2.43
C ARG A 78 34.26 -26.87 3.87
N GLU A 79 35.43 -26.23 4.13
CA GLU A 79 35.79 -25.77 5.47
C GLU A 79 34.76 -24.79 6.07
N LEU A 80 34.23 -23.85 5.26
CA LEU A 80 33.21 -22.89 5.68
C LEU A 80 31.88 -23.59 6.03
N LEU A 81 31.39 -24.49 5.18
CA LEU A 81 30.15 -25.22 5.44
C LEU A 81 30.23 -26.04 6.72
N TYR A 82 31.37 -26.71 6.93
CA TYR A 82 31.61 -27.44 8.20
C TYR A 82 31.67 -26.49 9.39
N PHE A 83 32.40 -25.40 9.28
CA PHE A 83 32.49 -24.41 10.34
C PHE A 83 31.14 -23.85 10.72
N TRP A 84 30.33 -23.46 9.76
CA TRP A 84 29.05 -22.80 10.02
C TRP A 84 27.97 -23.74 10.55
N PHE A 85 27.86 -24.96 10.01
CA PHE A 85 26.66 -25.78 10.19
C PHE A 85 26.91 -27.07 11.00
N PHE A 86 28.15 -27.43 11.23
CA PHE A 86 28.47 -28.65 11.96
C PHE A 86 29.25 -28.39 13.25
N ASN A 87 29.90 -27.25 13.38
CA ASN A 87 30.57 -26.87 14.61
C ASN A 87 29.61 -26.21 15.59
N ASP A 88 29.82 -26.47 16.90
CA ASP A 88 29.10 -25.75 17.94
C ASP A 88 29.64 -24.33 18.11
N HIS A 89 28.76 -23.35 18.23
CA HIS A 89 29.12 -21.95 18.42
C HIS A 89 28.47 -21.36 19.66
N THR A 90 29.08 -20.31 20.17
CA THR A 90 28.51 -19.47 21.23
C THR A 90 28.53 -17.99 20.79
N VAL A 91 27.45 -17.29 21.05
CA VAL A 91 27.33 -15.83 20.86
C VAL A 91 26.85 -15.22 22.17
N ASN A 92 27.61 -14.27 22.70
CA ASN A 92 27.32 -13.64 24.00
C ASN A 92 27.13 -14.68 25.13
N GLY A 93 27.96 -15.76 25.12
CA GLY A 93 27.92 -16.82 26.13
C GLY A 93 26.74 -17.80 26.02
N LYS A 94 25.93 -17.71 24.99
CA LYS A 94 24.81 -18.62 24.74
C LYS A 94 25.08 -19.50 23.51
N PRO A 95 24.61 -20.78 23.48
CA PRO A 95 24.68 -21.61 22.29
C PRO A 95 24.06 -20.89 21.10
N PHE A 96 24.71 -20.99 19.95
CA PHE A 96 24.27 -20.37 18.72
C PHE A 96 24.36 -21.36 17.56
N LYS A 97 23.29 -21.44 16.77
CA LYS A 97 23.24 -22.21 15.51
C LYS A 97 22.54 -21.35 14.44
N PHE A 98 23.04 -21.44 13.22
CA PHE A 98 22.31 -20.91 12.07
C PHE A 98 21.06 -21.73 11.82
N TRP A 99 19.99 -21.06 11.41
CA TRP A 99 18.74 -21.73 11.05
C TRP A 99 18.88 -22.45 9.70
N PHE A 100 18.10 -23.51 9.53
CA PHE A 100 18.16 -24.30 8.29
C PHE A 100 17.80 -23.47 7.05
N CYS A 101 16.88 -22.51 7.14
CA CYS A 101 16.54 -21.61 6.02
C CYS A 101 17.74 -20.74 5.57
N GLN A 102 18.61 -20.33 6.49
CA GLN A 102 19.84 -19.60 6.18
C GLN A 102 20.88 -20.52 5.55
N ARG A 103 21.01 -21.74 6.08
CA ARG A 103 21.84 -22.81 5.52
C ARG A 103 21.42 -23.15 4.10
N GLU A 104 20.12 -23.43 3.86
CA GLU A 104 19.59 -23.75 2.55
C GLU A 104 19.83 -22.63 1.53
N ALA A 105 19.68 -21.36 1.94
CA ALA A 105 19.93 -20.22 1.07
C ALA A 105 21.39 -20.19 0.56
N VAL A 106 22.34 -20.40 1.46
CA VAL A 106 23.76 -20.42 1.15
C VAL A 106 24.12 -21.66 0.33
N GLU A 107 23.68 -22.83 0.75
CA GLU A 107 23.97 -24.11 0.07
C GLU A 107 23.41 -24.15 -1.36
N THR A 108 22.20 -23.64 -1.56
CA THR A 108 21.59 -23.58 -2.89
C THR A 108 22.38 -22.68 -3.85
N LEU A 109 22.84 -21.52 -3.38
CA LEU A 109 23.68 -20.63 -4.19
C LEU A 109 25.01 -21.27 -4.51
N ILE A 110 25.70 -21.85 -3.53
CA ILE A 110 26.97 -22.57 -3.71
C ILE A 110 26.80 -23.70 -4.73
N TYR A 111 25.74 -24.49 -4.62
CA TYR A 111 25.48 -25.59 -5.53
C TYR A 111 25.33 -25.12 -6.98
N LEU A 112 24.56 -24.07 -7.23
CA LEU A 112 24.39 -23.53 -8.57
C LEU A 112 25.68 -22.90 -9.12
N PHE A 113 26.43 -22.22 -8.29
CA PHE A 113 27.63 -21.47 -8.69
C PHE A 113 28.89 -22.37 -8.82
N GLU A 114 29.17 -23.20 -7.81
CA GLU A 114 30.39 -24.04 -7.80
C GLU A 114 30.21 -25.37 -8.50
N VAL A 115 29.11 -26.09 -8.23
CA VAL A 115 28.91 -27.45 -8.68
C VAL A 115 28.31 -27.49 -10.10
N LYS A 116 27.24 -26.73 -10.30
CA LYS A 116 26.58 -26.66 -11.63
C LYS A 116 27.26 -25.67 -12.58
N LYS A 117 27.94 -24.67 -12.04
CA LYS A 117 28.71 -23.66 -12.79
C LYS A 117 27.88 -22.93 -13.84
N PHE A 118 26.64 -22.64 -13.53
CA PHE A 118 25.79 -21.84 -14.41
C PHE A 118 26.31 -20.40 -14.50
N ASP A 119 26.33 -19.87 -15.70
CA ASP A 119 26.72 -18.50 -16.04
C ASP A 119 25.55 -17.67 -16.57
N ASP A 120 24.38 -18.28 -16.74
CA ASP A 120 23.15 -17.66 -17.23
C ASP A 120 21.93 -18.29 -16.57
N LEU A 121 20.83 -17.54 -16.51
CA LEU A 121 19.58 -18.02 -15.92
C LEU A 121 18.83 -19.02 -16.79
N LYS A 122 18.98 -18.96 -18.13
CA LYS A 122 18.26 -19.85 -19.06
C LYS A 122 18.54 -21.33 -18.79
N PRO A 123 19.79 -21.80 -18.70
CA PRO A 123 20.04 -23.21 -18.36
C PRO A 123 19.53 -23.61 -16.98
N VAL A 124 19.45 -22.70 -16.02
CA VAL A 124 18.86 -22.98 -14.69
C VAL A 124 17.36 -23.27 -14.84
N ILE A 125 16.64 -22.43 -15.58
CA ILE A 125 15.20 -22.64 -15.84
C ILE A 125 14.98 -23.93 -16.64
N GLU A 126 15.76 -24.18 -17.68
CA GLU A 126 15.65 -25.40 -18.49
C GLU A 126 15.86 -26.69 -17.68
N THR A 127 16.74 -26.63 -16.67
CA THR A 127 17.05 -27.76 -15.78
C THR A 127 16.00 -27.95 -14.69
N TYR A 128 15.61 -26.88 -13.99
CA TYR A 128 14.85 -26.95 -12.75
C TYR A 128 13.38 -26.60 -12.86
N ALA A 129 12.95 -25.94 -13.95
CA ALA A 129 11.53 -25.66 -14.09
C ALA A 129 10.71 -26.95 -14.26
N GLU A 130 9.67 -27.07 -13.45
CA GLU A 130 8.70 -28.13 -13.62
C GLU A 130 8.03 -28.01 -14.99
N ASN A 131 7.86 -29.14 -15.69
CA ASN A 131 7.20 -29.21 -17.01
C ASN A 131 7.87 -28.42 -18.15
N PHE A 132 9.16 -28.11 -18.06
CA PHE A 132 9.88 -27.50 -19.16
C PHE A 132 9.88 -28.45 -20.41
N ARG A 133 9.27 -27.99 -21.50
CA ARG A 133 9.12 -28.70 -22.80
C ARG A 133 8.51 -30.11 -22.73
N LYS A 134 7.81 -30.50 -21.67
CA LYS A 134 7.37 -31.88 -21.46
C LYS A 134 6.00 -32.22 -22.01
N ASP A 135 5.21 -31.24 -22.48
CA ASP A 135 3.85 -31.56 -22.88
C ASP A 135 3.51 -31.01 -24.27
N LEU A 136 3.19 -31.91 -25.18
CA LEU A 136 2.68 -31.62 -26.53
C LEU A 136 1.25 -31.00 -26.49
N PHE A 137 0.62 -30.92 -25.31
CA PHE A 137 -0.76 -30.50 -25.11
C PHE A 137 -0.97 -29.23 -24.28
N GLY A 138 0.03 -28.37 -24.12
CA GLY A 138 -0.22 -27.01 -23.66
C GLY A 138 0.18 -26.61 -22.22
N ASN A 139 0.91 -27.47 -21.48
CA ASN A 139 1.42 -27.15 -20.15
C ASN A 139 2.93 -26.88 -20.10
N ALA A 140 3.51 -26.44 -21.21
CA ALA A 140 4.95 -26.26 -21.33
C ALA A 140 5.41 -24.90 -20.78
N VAL A 141 6.57 -24.94 -20.10
CA VAL A 141 7.36 -23.73 -19.83
C VAL A 141 8.31 -23.52 -21.00
N GLU A 142 8.30 -22.36 -21.62
CA GLU A 142 9.13 -22.02 -22.77
C GLU A 142 9.83 -20.67 -22.58
N ILE A 143 11.05 -20.54 -23.09
CA ILE A 143 11.78 -19.27 -23.16
C ILE A 143 11.83 -18.80 -24.61
N ILE A 144 11.27 -17.62 -24.85
CA ILE A 144 11.32 -16.92 -26.13
C ILE A 144 12.34 -15.78 -26.03
N GLU A 145 13.21 -15.67 -27.05
CA GLU A 145 14.15 -14.57 -27.19
C GLU A 145 13.75 -13.78 -28.44
N ASP A 146 13.54 -12.47 -28.30
CA ASP A 146 13.21 -11.61 -29.43
C ASP A 146 14.46 -11.15 -30.19
N LEU A 147 14.27 -10.43 -31.32
CA LEU A 147 15.34 -9.93 -32.16
C LEU A 147 16.24 -8.90 -31.45
N ASP A 148 15.73 -8.24 -30.40
CA ASP A 148 16.46 -7.25 -29.63
C ASP A 148 17.20 -7.89 -28.43
N GLY A 149 17.16 -9.23 -28.30
CA GLY A 149 17.82 -9.99 -27.25
C GLY A 149 17.06 -9.99 -25.92
N LYS A 150 15.83 -9.46 -25.88
CA LYS A 150 14.96 -9.56 -24.71
C LYS A 150 14.39 -10.95 -24.61
N ARG A 151 14.42 -11.49 -23.39
CA ARG A 151 13.99 -12.86 -23.12
C ARG A 151 12.73 -12.87 -22.28
N LYS A 152 11.78 -13.70 -22.68
CA LYS A 152 10.53 -13.91 -21.95
C LYS A 152 10.32 -15.37 -21.64
N LEU A 153 9.82 -15.62 -20.44
CA LEU A 153 9.35 -16.93 -20.02
C LEU A 153 7.85 -17.00 -20.26
N ILE A 154 7.43 -17.97 -21.05
CA ILE A 154 6.02 -18.32 -21.24
C ILE A 154 5.73 -19.57 -20.45
N ARG A 155 4.66 -19.57 -19.67
CA ARG A 155 4.19 -20.74 -18.97
C ARG A 155 2.68 -20.77 -18.86
N TYR A 156 2.14 -22.00 -18.89
CA TYR A 156 0.73 -22.23 -18.61
C TYR A 156 0.48 -22.31 -17.10
N PHE A 157 -0.61 -21.70 -16.66
CA PHE A 157 -1.07 -21.72 -15.27
C PHE A 157 -2.37 -22.53 -15.20
N PRO A 158 -2.33 -23.81 -14.77
CA PRO A 158 -3.49 -24.70 -14.75
C PRO A 158 -4.65 -24.16 -13.89
N GLU A 159 -4.31 -23.46 -12.80
CA GLU A 159 -5.26 -22.89 -11.84
C GLU A 159 -6.12 -21.78 -12.45
N LEU A 160 -5.64 -21.13 -13.50
CA LEU A 160 -6.30 -20.02 -14.17
C LEU A 160 -6.65 -20.32 -15.64
N GLN A 161 -6.26 -21.49 -16.11
CA GLN A 161 -6.45 -21.93 -17.51
C GLN A 161 -5.95 -20.88 -18.54
N GLN A 162 -4.82 -20.22 -18.23
CA GLN A 162 -4.23 -19.17 -19.05
C GLN A 162 -2.72 -19.33 -19.19
N GLU A 163 -2.19 -18.91 -20.35
CA GLU A 163 -0.77 -18.66 -20.52
C GLU A 163 -0.42 -17.25 -20.04
N GLY A 164 0.75 -17.10 -19.43
CA GLY A 164 1.29 -15.82 -19.00
C GLY A 164 2.75 -15.67 -19.39
N GLU A 165 3.15 -14.42 -19.64
CA GLU A 165 4.52 -14.03 -19.97
C GLU A 165 5.20 -13.37 -18.77
N GLN A 166 6.49 -13.64 -18.59
CA GLN A 166 7.33 -12.97 -17.59
C GLN A 166 8.67 -12.59 -18.24
N ASP A 167 9.11 -11.35 -18.01
CA ASP A 167 10.42 -10.90 -18.48
C ASP A 167 11.54 -11.61 -17.71
N LEU A 168 12.60 -11.98 -18.43
CA LEU A 168 13.81 -12.58 -17.87
C LEU A 168 14.96 -11.58 -17.90
N PRO A 169 15.96 -11.70 -16.99
CA PRO A 169 17.19 -10.93 -17.04
C PRO A 169 17.92 -11.09 -18.37
N GLU A 170 18.70 -10.08 -18.74
CA GLU A 170 19.52 -10.10 -19.96
C GLU A 170 20.49 -11.29 -19.98
N LYS A 171 20.90 -11.70 -21.18
CA LYS A 171 21.85 -12.80 -21.36
C LYS A 171 23.19 -12.48 -20.66
N GLY A 172 23.71 -13.48 -19.95
CA GLY A 172 24.97 -13.36 -19.19
C GLY A 172 24.85 -12.64 -17.84
N LEU A 173 23.66 -12.20 -17.46
CA LEU A 173 23.41 -11.69 -16.12
C LEU A 173 22.89 -12.80 -15.21
N LEU A 174 23.73 -13.27 -14.29
CA LEU A 174 23.38 -14.28 -13.31
C LEU A 174 22.64 -13.63 -12.15
N ARG A 175 21.32 -13.83 -12.12
CA ARG A 175 20.42 -13.24 -11.13
C ARG A 175 19.61 -14.31 -10.43
N TYR A 176 19.62 -14.28 -9.08
CA TYR A 176 18.86 -15.21 -8.23
C TYR A 176 18.05 -14.46 -7.19
N ALA A 177 16.90 -14.99 -6.82
CA ALA A 177 16.05 -14.45 -5.77
C ALA A 177 15.85 -15.46 -4.64
N PHE A 178 15.85 -14.94 -3.41
CA PHE A 178 15.64 -15.66 -2.17
C PHE A 178 14.34 -15.17 -1.54
N LYS A 179 13.30 -15.99 -1.62
CA LYS A 179 12.06 -15.74 -0.90
C LYS A 179 12.20 -16.26 0.52
N MET A 180 12.42 -15.35 1.45
CA MET A 180 12.64 -15.66 2.86
C MET A 180 11.72 -14.79 3.72
N ALA A 181 10.91 -15.42 4.56
CA ALA A 181 9.97 -14.72 5.46
C ALA A 181 10.66 -13.62 6.29
N THR A 182 9.90 -12.59 6.63
CA THR A 182 10.39 -11.54 7.53
C THR A 182 10.78 -12.17 8.88
N GLY A 183 11.94 -11.80 9.43
CA GLY A 183 12.43 -12.37 10.68
C GLY A 183 13.27 -13.65 10.52
N SER A 184 13.37 -14.25 9.32
CA SER A 184 14.16 -15.46 9.07
C SER A 184 15.69 -15.25 9.01
N GLY A 185 16.19 -14.02 9.22
CA GLY A 185 17.61 -13.72 9.23
C GLY A 185 18.25 -13.57 7.85
N LYS A 186 17.56 -12.94 6.88
CA LYS A 186 18.09 -12.62 5.55
C LYS A 186 19.49 -11.99 5.60
N THR A 187 19.72 -11.05 6.52
CA THR A 187 21.02 -10.38 6.69
C THR A 187 22.15 -11.36 7.05
N TYR A 188 21.85 -12.44 7.80
CA TYR A 188 22.83 -13.47 8.11
C TYR A 188 23.20 -14.30 6.86
N ALA A 189 22.21 -14.65 6.04
CA ALA A 189 22.47 -15.33 4.78
C ALA A 189 23.32 -14.47 3.83
N MET A 190 23.03 -13.17 3.73
CA MET A 190 23.85 -12.21 2.97
C MET A 190 25.31 -12.19 3.48
N ALA A 191 25.51 -12.12 4.81
CA ALA A 191 26.84 -12.09 5.40
C ALA A 191 27.62 -13.40 5.17
N LEU A 192 26.96 -14.56 5.26
CA LEU A 192 27.55 -15.86 4.93
C LEU A 192 28.02 -15.92 3.46
N ILE A 193 27.19 -15.43 2.52
CA ILE A 193 27.51 -15.38 1.09
C ILE A 193 28.72 -14.46 0.83
N ILE A 194 28.79 -13.31 1.50
CA ILE A 194 29.96 -12.40 1.39
C ILE A 194 31.23 -13.08 1.86
N VAL A 195 31.18 -13.78 3.00
CA VAL A 195 32.33 -14.51 3.54
C VAL A 195 32.76 -15.64 2.60
N TRP A 196 31.79 -16.41 2.08
CA TRP A 196 32.03 -17.47 1.10
C TRP A 196 32.73 -16.93 -0.17
N SER A 197 32.19 -15.89 -0.75
CA SER A 197 32.75 -15.33 -1.98
C SER A 197 34.16 -14.76 -1.74
N TYR A 198 34.33 -13.98 -0.70
CA TYR A 198 35.61 -13.35 -0.38
C TYR A 198 36.72 -14.37 -0.12
N PHE A 199 36.50 -15.41 0.71
CA PHE A 199 37.56 -16.37 1.04
C PHE A 199 37.85 -17.31 -0.12
N ASN A 200 36.89 -17.66 -0.97
CA ASN A 200 37.19 -18.37 -2.20
C ASN A 200 38.03 -17.52 -3.16
N ARG A 201 37.76 -16.23 -3.27
CA ARG A 201 38.57 -15.31 -4.06
C ARG A 201 40.04 -15.28 -3.66
N ILE A 202 40.30 -15.18 -2.38
CA ILE A 202 41.68 -15.02 -1.89
C ILE A 202 42.41 -16.34 -1.70
N ARG A 203 41.76 -17.42 -1.29
CA ARG A 203 42.40 -18.73 -0.98
C ARG A 203 42.50 -19.61 -2.22
N GLU A 204 41.43 -19.71 -3.00
CA GLU A 204 41.42 -20.48 -4.24
C GLU A 204 41.98 -19.68 -5.44
N LYS A 205 42.17 -18.37 -5.28
CA LYS A 205 42.59 -17.43 -6.36
C LYS A 205 41.71 -17.46 -7.59
N ASP A 206 40.40 -17.80 -7.39
CA ASP A 206 39.42 -17.89 -8.48
C ASP A 206 38.74 -16.54 -8.70
N THR A 207 38.95 -15.99 -9.90
CA THR A 207 38.48 -14.67 -10.28
C THR A 207 36.97 -14.61 -10.53
N ARG A 208 36.28 -15.73 -10.59
CA ARG A 208 34.81 -15.77 -10.70
C ARG A 208 34.11 -15.25 -9.44
N TYR A 209 34.74 -15.40 -8.26
CA TYR A 209 34.21 -14.92 -7.00
C TYR A 209 34.44 -13.43 -6.84
N PRO A 210 33.39 -12.61 -6.68
CA PRO A 210 33.54 -11.20 -6.36
C PRO A 210 34.18 -10.96 -5.00
N ASP A 211 34.98 -9.89 -4.89
CA ASP A 211 35.48 -9.33 -3.63
C ASP A 211 34.96 -7.90 -3.38
N ASN A 212 34.10 -7.41 -4.26
CA ASN A 212 33.38 -6.18 -4.08
C ASN A 212 31.87 -6.48 -4.01
N PHE A 213 31.24 -5.93 -2.99
CA PHE A 213 29.84 -6.20 -2.65
C PHE A 213 29.08 -4.89 -2.52
N LEU A 214 28.02 -4.72 -3.31
CA LEU A 214 27.12 -3.58 -3.23
C LEU A 214 25.79 -4.03 -2.62
N ILE A 215 25.57 -3.68 -1.36
CA ILE A 215 24.34 -3.96 -0.64
C ILE A 215 23.42 -2.75 -0.78
N ILE A 216 22.25 -2.95 -1.40
CA ILE A 216 21.33 -1.88 -1.69
C ILE A 216 20.07 -2.01 -0.85
N ALA A 217 19.75 -0.93 -0.14
CA ALA A 217 18.51 -0.75 0.58
C ALA A 217 17.50 0.10 -0.23
N PRO A 218 16.20 -0.19 -0.19
CA PRO A 218 15.19 0.59 -0.90
C PRO A 218 15.03 2.01 -0.36
N ASN A 219 15.28 2.20 0.93
CA ASN A 219 15.11 3.49 1.59
C ASN A 219 16.12 3.70 2.74
N VAL A 220 16.07 4.90 3.33
CA VAL A 220 17.00 5.30 4.39
C VAL A 220 16.87 4.45 5.66
N ILE A 221 15.68 3.95 5.99
CA ILE A 221 15.45 3.21 7.24
C ILE A 221 16.00 1.78 7.14
N VAL A 222 15.79 1.10 6.02
CA VAL A 222 16.44 -0.21 5.74
C VAL A 222 17.93 -0.04 5.69
N TYR A 223 18.40 1.04 5.04
CA TYR A 223 19.81 1.38 5.02
C TYR A 223 20.40 1.53 6.43
N GLU A 224 19.76 2.29 7.33
CA GLU A 224 20.26 2.49 8.69
C GLU A 224 20.35 1.18 9.49
N ARG A 225 19.42 0.24 9.27
CA ARG A 225 19.48 -1.11 9.85
C ARG A 225 20.68 -1.87 9.33
N LEU A 226 20.86 -1.94 8.02
CA LEU A 226 22.00 -2.62 7.41
C LEU A 226 23.31 -1.95 7.81
N ALA A 227 23.35 -0.62 7.84
CA ALA A 227 24.53 0.13 8.29
C ALA A 227 24.90 -0.22 9.73
N LYS A 228 23.92 -0.37 10.65
CA LYS A 228 24.17 -0.80 12.03
C LYS A 228 24.81 -2.18 12.13
N ASP A 229 24.43 -3.10 11.26
CA ASP A 229 24.93 -4.47 11.25
C ASP A 229 26.31 -4.58 10.57
N PHE A 230 26.49 -3.85 9.47
CA PHE A 230 27.74 -3.92 8.67
C PHE A 230 28.80 -2.90 9.08
N ALA A 231 28.45 -1.75 9.72
CA ALA A 231 29.44 -0.76 10.16
C ALA A 231 30.60 -1.41 10.94
N ASP A 232 31.82 -0.96 10.63
CA ASP A 232 33.04 -1.46 11.27
C ASP A 232 33.16 -3.00 11.27
N ASN A 233 32.61 -3.64 10.26
CA ASN A 233 32.55 -5.11 10.15
C ASN A 233 31.85 -5.80 11.34
N LYS A 234 30.96 -5.12 12.05
CA LYS A 234 30.36 -5.58 13.30
C LYS A 234 29.74 -6.98 13.19
N ILE A 235 28.94 -7.25 12.15
CA ILE A 235 28.28 -8.55 11.97
C ILE A 235 29.30 -9.69 11.83
N PHE A 236 30.44 -9.43 11.16
CA PHE A 236 31.50 -10.41 10.93
C PHE A 236 32.34 -10.69 12.19
N HIS A 237 32.33 -9.76 13.16
CA HIS A 237 33.01 -9.92 14.45
C HIS A 237 32.09 -10.49 15.53
N SER A 238 30.80 -10.18 15.49
CA SER A 238 29.84 -10.57 16.52
C SER A 238 29.25 -11.98 16.32
N LEU A 239 29.26 -12.48 15.09
CA LEU A 239 28.75 -13.82 14.74
C LEU A 239 29.87 -14.75 14.31
N PRO A 240 29.71 -16.07 14.42
CA PRO A 240 30.68 -17.06 13.96
C PRO A 240 30.65 -17.23 12.44
N LEU A 241 30.89 -16.15 11.71
CA LEU A 241 30.89 -16.12 10.23
C LEU A 241 32.24 -16.51 9.67
N ILE A 242 33.33 -16.10 10.34
CA ILE A 242 34.71 -16.27 9.88
C ILE A 242 35.43 -17.23 10.83
N PRO A 243 36.00 -18.34 10.33
CA PRO A 243 36.82 -19.24 11.16
C PRO A 243 37.94 -18.44 11.88
N PRO A 244 38.20 -18.71 13.17
CA PRO A 244 39.16 -17.95 13.95
C PRO A 244 40.55 -17.79 13.28
N ALA A 245 41.03 -18.87 12.64
CA ALA A 245 42.32 -18.87 11.93
C ALA A 245 42.30 -17.99 10.66
N TRP A 246 41.13 -17.63 10.14
CA TRP A 246 41.02 -16.81 8.91
C TRP A 246 40.77 -15.33 9.18
N LYS A 247 40.44 -14.96 10.43
CA LYS A 247 40.17 -13.55 10.79
C LYS A 247 41.33 -12.59 10.43
N PRO A 248 42.62 -12.95 10.55
CA PRO A 248 43.71 -12.05 10.14
C PRO A 248 43.72 -11.72 8.63
N TYR A 249 43.13 -12.55 7.80
CA TYR A 249 43.03 -12.35 6.33
C TYR A 249 41.79 -11.59 5.90
N TRP A 250 40.91 -11.25 6.84
CA TRP A 250 39.74 -10.45 6.55
C TRP A 250 40.09 -8.98 6.40
N SER A 251 40.05 -8.44 5.17
CA SER A 251 40.48 -7.08 4.87
C SER A 251 39.46 -6.26 4.11
N LEU A 252 38.19 -6.73 4.01
CA LEU A 252 37.12 -5.97 3.35
C LEU A 252 36.86 -4.66 4.10
N LYS A 253 36.86 -3.55 3.33
CA LYS A 253 36.49 -2.25 3.83
C LYS A 253 34.99 -2.04 3.69
N VAL A 254 34.34 -1.66 4.80
CA VAL A 254 32.97 -1.24 4.76
C VAL A 254 32.87 0.25 4.45
N THR A 255 32.17 0.59 3.37
CA THR A 255 31.90 1.97 2.93
C THR A 255 30.43 2.25 3.12
N LEU A 256 30.09 3.22 3.96
CA LEU A 256 28.72 3.64 4.25
C LEU A 256 28.38 4.93 3.49
N ARG A 257 27.10 5.29 3.49
CA ARG A 257 26.63 6.53 2.89
C ARG A 257 27.37 7.75 3.45
N GLY A 258 27.91 8.59 2.54
CA GLY A 258 28.63 9.80 2.91
C GLY A 258 30.11 9.58 3.19
N ASP A 259 30.63 8.35 3.06
CA ASP A 259 32.07 8.08 3.13
C ASP A 259 32.70 8.37 1.76
N ASP A 260 33.49 9.45 1.70
CA ASP A 260 34.21 9.89 0.50
C ASP A 260 35.60 9.25 0.34
N SER A 261 35.97 8.37 1.26
CA SER A 261 37.31 7.71 1.21
C SER A 261 37.42 6.80 -0.04
N PRO A 262 38.64 6.61 -0.57
CA PRO A 262 38.85 5.73 -1.71
C PRO A 262 38.49 4.28 -1.38
N LEU A 263 38.00 3.54 -2.38
CA LEU A 263 37.73 2.11 -2.25
C LEU A 263 39.04 1.34 -2.00
N ASN A 264 38.91 0.25 -1.26
CA ASN A 264 40.07 -0.61 -0.92
C ASN A 264 40.34 -1.57 -2.10
N PRO A 265 41.62 -1.63 -2.59
CA PRO A 265 42.00 -2.57 -3.63
C PRO A 265 41.80 -4.05 -3.25
N SER A 266 41.77 -4.39 -1.96
CA SER A 266 41.63 -5.75 -1.45
C SER A 266 40.16 -6.17 -1.29
N GLY A 267 39.23 -5.33 -1.71
CA GLY A 267 37.81 -5.59 -1.67
C GLY A 267 36.98 -4.67 -0.77
N ASN A 268 35.68 -4.55 -1.06
CA ASN A 268 34.80 -3.59 -0.42
C ASN A 268 33.42 -4.17 -0.15
N ILE A 269 32.82 -3.73 0.95
CA ILE A 269 31.39 -3.88 1.21
C ILE A 269 30.79 -2.47 1.20
N ILE A 270 30.05 -2.14 0.15
CA ILE A 270 29.43 -0.83 -0.04
C ILE A 270 27.96 -0.97 0.34
N VAL A 271 27.55 -0.32 1.44
CA VAL A 271 26.15 -0.31 1.88
C VAL A 271 25.56 1.05 1.56
N ASN A 272 24.53 1.06 0.73
CA ASN A 272 23.90 2.32 0.34
C ASN A 272 22.39 2.16 0.09
N ASN A 273 21.68 3.27 0.05
CA ASN A 273 20.32 3.28 -0.46
C ASN A 273 20.31 3.71 -1.93
N ILE A 274 19.37 3.15 -2.68
CA ILE A 274 19.31 3.33 -4.15
C ILE A 274 19.23 4.80 -4.58
N GLN A 275 18.56 5.65 -3.79
CA GLN A 275 18.38 7.06 -4.10
C GLN A 275 19.70 7.83 -4.22
N GLN A 276 20.75 7.40 -3.51
CA GLN A 276 22.08 8.02 -3.61
C GLN A 276 22.82 7.62 -4.89
N LEU A 277 22.50 6.49 -5.47
CA LEU A 277 23.01 6.10 -6.78
C LEU A 277 22.36 6.93 -7.91
N TYR A 278 21.16 7.48 -7.68
CA TYR A 278 20.49 8.38 -8.65
C TYR A 278 21.03 9.82 -8.61
N ALA A 279 21.49 10.30 -7.44
CA ALA A 279 21.95 11.68 -7.24
C ALA A 279 23.19 12.05 -8.05
N SER A 280 23.78 11.09 -8.77
CA SER A 280 24.91 11.27 -9.68
C SER A 280 24.54 11.90 -11.04
N ARG A 281 23.27 12.14 -11.35
CA ARG A 281 22.86 12.89 -12.55
C ARG A 281 22.88 14.40 -12.27
N LYS A 282 23.52 15.15 -13.17
CA LYS A 282 23.71 16.59 -13.18
C LYS A 282 22.61 17.38 -12.46
N PRO A 283 22.94 18.46 -11.72
CA PRO A 283 21.97 19.43 -11.26
C PRO A 283 21.09 19.80 -12.45
N SER A 284 19.78 19.67 -12.31
CA SER A 284 18.84 20.31 -13.24
C SER A 284 19.24 21.78 -13.35
N GLU A 285 19.26 22.30 -14.58
CA GLU A 285 19.51 23.73 -14.82
C GLU A 285 18.74 24.55 -13.80
N PRO A 286 19.35 25.57 -13.20
CA PRO A 286 18.68 26.35 -12.17
C PRO A 286 17.43 26.99 -12.81
N VAL A 287 16.27 26.66 -12.29
CA VAL A 287 15.06 27.44 -12.52
C VAL A 287 15.41 28.83 -12.00
N GLU A 288 15.48 29.82 -12.88
CA GLU A 288 15.71 31.20 -12.54
C GLU A 288 14.62 31.66 -11.56
N ASN A 289 15.02 31.75 -10.30
CA ASN A 289 14.15 32.21 -9.24
C ASN A 289 14.23 33.73 -9.21
N ILE A 290 13.11 34.42 -9.38
CA ILE A 290 12.98 35.90 -9.32
C ILE A 290 13.66 36.47 -8.06
N VAL A 291 13.81 35.71 -7.00
CA VAL A 291 14.48 36.05 -5.76
C VAL A 291 16.00 36.21 -5.94
N ASP A 292 16.64 35.40 -6.79
CA ASP A 292 18.08 35.47 -7.07
C ASP A 292 18.42 36.65 -8.01
N GLU A 293 17.45 37.15 -8.77
CA GLU A 293 17.57 38.33 -9.62
C GLU A 293 17.53 39.62 -8.79
N ILE A 294 16.78 39.65 -7.69
CA ILE A 294 16.59 40.81 -6.79
C ILE A 294 17.70 40.87 -5.71
N LEU A 295 18.18 39.76 -5.21
CA LEU A 295 19.11 39.70 -4.07
C LEU A 295 20.58 39.46 -4.45
N GLY A 296 20.88 39.32 -5.76
CA GLY A 296 22.21 38.98 -6.24
C GLY A 296 22.60 37.53 -6.01
N ARG A 297 23.25 36.91 -7.00
CA ARG A 297 23.70 35.52 -6.93
C ARG A 297 24.64 35.30 -5.75
N LYS A 298 24.36 34.29 -4.94
CA LYS A 298 25.33 33.81 -3.93
C LYS A 298 26.65 33.44 -4.61
N PRO A 299 27.82 33.79 -4.03
CA PRO A 299 29.13 33.40 -4.62
C PRO A 299 29.16 31.89 -4.76
N GLN A 300 29.41 31.42 -5.98
CA GLN A 300 29.65 30.01 -6.26
C GLN A 300 30.89 29.58 -5.46
N LYS A 301 30.73 28.55 -4.63
CA LYS A 301 31.86 27.84 -4.04
C LYS A 301 32.66 27.25 -5.20
N ASP A 302 33.97 27.43 -5.17
CA ASP A 302 34.91 26.90 -6.14
C ASP A 302 34.68 25.40 -6.41
N LEU A 303 34.12 25.09 -7.57
CA LEU A 303 33.78 23.73 -8.06
C LEU A 303 35.04 22.97 -8.60
N THR A 304 36.25 23.39 -8.32
CA THR A 304 37.46 22.79 -8.86
C THR A 304 37.83 21.42 -8.25
N LYS A 305 37.07 20.91 -7.27
CA LYS A 305 37.16 19.54 -6.74
C LYS A 305 35.77 19.06 -6.32
N SER A 306 34.92 18.73 -7.27
CA SER A 306 33.75 17.89 -6.99
C SER A 306 34.28 16.52 -6.53
N PRO A 307 33.89 16.00 -5.36
CA PRO A 307 34.24 14.64 -4.98
C PRO A 307 33.70 13.68 -6.04
N GLU A 308 34.53 12.70 -6.42
CA GLU A 308 34.13 11.65 -7.35
C GLU A 308 32.89 10.95 -6.82
N LEU A 309 31.84 10.89 -7.62
CA LEU A 309 30.57 10.29 -7.22
C LEU A 309 30.76 8.79 -6.94
N LEU A 310 30.05 8.25 -5.94
CA LEU A 310 30.17 6.85 -5.54
C LEU A 310 29.94 5.89 -6.72
N LEU A 311 28.98 6.20 -7.59
CA LEU A 311 28.70 5.40 -8.80
C LEU A 311 29.92 5.34 -9.72
N ASP A 312 30.64 6.46 -9.89
CA ASP A 312 31.83 6.50 -10.73
C ASP A 312 33.00 5.71 -10.12
N LYS A 313 33.10 5.66 -8.80
CA LYS A 313 34.05 4.78 -8.09
C LYS A 313 33.71 3.31 -8.30
N ILE A 314 32.41 2.94 -8.23
CA ILE A 314 31.93 1.56 -8.43
C ILE A 314 32.16 1.12 -9.88
N LYS A 315 31.93 1.98 -10.87
CA LYS A 315 32.14 1.67 -12.31
C LYS A 315 33.60 1.30 -12.65
N LYS A 316 34.54 1.62 -11.77
CA LYS A 316 35.97 1.27 -11.95
C LYS A 316 36.34 -0.09 -11.37
N LEU A 317 35.42 -0.77 -10.69
CA LEU A 317 35.67 -2.09 -10.13
C LEU A 317 35.69 -3.16 -11.24
N ASN A 318 36.51 -4.18 -11.05
CA ASN A 318 36.65 -5.26 -12.05
C ASN A 318 35.67 -6.41 -11.81
N ASN A 319 35.09 -6.49 -10.62
CA ASN A 319 34.11 -7.50 -10.22
C ASN A 319 33.17 -6.91 -9.21
N LEU A 320 31.93 -7.35 -9.24
CA LEU A 320 30.90 -6.84 -8.36
C LEU A 320 29.81 -7.90 -8.12
N MET A 321 29.46 -8.12 -6.86
CA MET A 321 28.21 -8.77 -6.44
C MET A 321 27.25 -7.70 -5.96
N VAL A 322 26.05 -7.67 -6.52
CA VAL A 322 24.95 -6.81 -6.07
C VAL A 322 24.01 -7.63 -5.20
N ILE A 323 23.70 -7.11 -4.02
CA ILE A 323 22.78 -7.73 -3.05
C ILE A 323 21.68 -6.71 -2.74
N ASN A 324 20.46 -6.98 -3.20
CA ASN A 324 19.31 -6.14 -2.92
C ASN A 324 18.53 -6.67 -1.72
N ASP A 325 18.39 -5.86 -0.68
CA ASP A 325 17.43 -6.14 0.39
C ASP A 325 16.08 -5.55 0.04
N GLU A 326 15.00 -6.25 0.37
CA GLU A 326 13.62 -5.94 -0.01
C GLU A 326 13.46 -5.71 -1.54
N ALA A 327 13.97 -6.66 -2.30
CA ALA A 327 14.14 -6.59 -3.77
C ALA A 327 12.85 -6.45 -4.60
N HIS A 328 11.67 -6.58 -3.99
CA HIS A 328 10.39 -6.33 -4.67
C HIS A 328 10.25 -4.88 -5.21
N HIS A 329 11.15 -3.98 -4.82
CA HIS A 329 11.25 -2.62 -5.37
C HIS A 329 12.09 -2.51 -6.65
N VAL A 330 12.78 -3.56 -7.08
CA VAL A 330 13.81 -3.50 -8.14
C VAL A 330 13.31 -3.94 -9.51
N HIS A 331 12.24 -4.71 -9.58
CA HIS A 331 11.97 -5.55 -10.76
C HIS A 331 11.37 -4.81 -11.96
N ASP A 332 10.75 -3.67 -11.81
CA ASP A 332 10.13 -2.99 -12.95
C ASP A 332 11.20 -2.34 -13.82
N GLU A 333 11.28 -2.73 -15.11
CA GLU A 333 12.22 -2.12 -16.08
C GLU A 333 12.03 -0.61 -16.19
N ASP A 334 10.85 -0.10 -15.91
CA ASP A 334 10.55 1.31 -15.87
C ASP A 334 11.04 2.00 -14.60
N LEU A 335 11.32 1.26 -13.52
CA LEU A 335 11.85 1.83 -12.30
C LEU A 335 13.29 2.31 -12.48
N GLN A 336 13.56 3.49 -11.97
CA GLN A 336 14.89 4.08 -12.00
C GLN A 336 15.95 3.18 -11.34
N TRP A 337 15.56 2.35 -10.38
CA TRP A 337 16.44 1.37 -9.72
C TRP A 337 16.98 0.33 -10.73
N HIS A 338 16.10 -0.34 -11.44
CA HIS A 338 16.50 -1.32 -12.45
C HIS A 338 17.39 -0.68 -13.50
N LYS A 339 16.98 0.47 -14.07
CA LYS A 339 17.76 1.22 -15.08
C LYS A 339 19.17 1.57 -14.58
N THR A 340 19.30 1.99 -13.32
CA THR A 340 20.62 2.34 -12.75
C THR A 340 21.52 1.11 -12.61
N LEU A 341 20.98 -0.04 -12.18
CA LEU A 341 21.75 -1.26 -12.06
C LEU A 341 22.13 -1.85 -13.42
N MET A 342 21.26 -1.75 -14.42
CA MET A 342 21.58 -2.14 -15.80
C MET A 342 22.64 -1.21 -16.43
N GLU A 343 22.56 0.10 -16.18
CA GLU A 343 23.61 1.04 -16.56
C GLU A 343 24.95 0.68 -15.91
N LEU A 344 24.92 0.29 -14.63
CA LEU A 344 26.11 -0.18 -13.92
C LEU A 344 26.64 -1.47 -14.52
N HIS A 345 25.80 -2.47 -14.79
CA HIS A 345 26.16 -3.73 -15.43
C HIS A 345 26.87 -3.49 -16.76
N ASN A 346 26.31 -2.64 -17.60
CA ASN A 346 26.85 -2.31 -18.91
C ASN A 346 28.14 -1.44 -18.87
N SER A 347 28.38 -0.77 -17.74
CA SER A 347 29.57 0.10 -17.55
C SER A 347 30.78 -0.62 -16.93
N LEU A 348 30.55 -1.73 -16.24
CA LEU A 348 31.62 -2.51 -15.61
C LEU A 348 32.36 -3.34 -16.66
N PRO A 349 33.68 -3.53 -16.55
CA PRO A 349 34.49 -4.29 -17.51
C PRO A 349 33.98 -5.72 -17.73
N ASN A 350 33.50 -6.38 -16.69
CA ASN A 350 32.99 -7.75 -16.72
C ASN A 350 31.50 -7.83 -16.35
N GLY A 351 30.80 -6.70 -16.34
CA GLY A 351 29.43 -6.66 -15.87
C GLY A 351 29.31 -6.90 -14.36
N ILE A 352 28.06 -7.09 -13.89
CA ILE A 352 27.77 -7.58 -12.55
C ILE A 352 27.95 -9.10 -12.56
N ASN A 353 28.85 -9.62 -11.75
CA ASN A 353 29.16 -11.05 -11.72
C ASN A 353 28.00 -11.87 -11.12
N LEU A 354 27.34 -11.33 -10.10
CA LEU A 354 26.24 -11.99 -9.41
C LEU A 354 25.27 -10.95 -8.85
N TRP A 355 23.99 -11.14 -9.13
CA TRP A 355 22.91 -10.29 -8.64
C TRP A 355 21.94 -11.08 -7.79
N LEU A 356 21.86 -10.75 -6.51
CA LEU A 356 21.09 -11.46 -5.52
C LEU A 356 19.94 -10.59 -4.98
N ASP A 357 18.72 -11.07 -5.08
CA ASP A 357 17.51 -10.41 -4.63
C ASP A 357 16.97 -11.10 -3.36
N PHE A 358 16.99 -10.42 -2.22
CA PHE A 358 16.40 -10.90 -0.97
C PHE A 358 15.07 -10.19 -0.70
N SER A 359 14.01 -10.96 -0.51
CA SER A 359 12.70 -10.41 -0.13
C SER A 359 11.83 -11.48 0.54
N ALA A 360 10.90 -11.06 1.39
CA ALA A 360 9.82 -11.94 1.83
C ALA A 360 8.81 -12.18 0.69
N THR A 361 8.71 -11.22 -0.22
CA THR A 361 7.72 -11.16 -1.30
C THR A 361 8.35 -10.73 -2.61
N PRO A 362 9.23 -11.55 -3.22
CA PRO A 362 9.88 -11.21 -4.48
C PRO A 362 8.88 -11.30 -5.63
N LYS A 363 8.02 -10.27 -5.74
CA LYS A 363 6.96 -10.12 -6.75
C LYS A 363 7.19 -8.88 -7.59
N THR A 364 6.72 -8.94 -8.83
CA THR A 364 6.57 -7.77 -9.70
C THR A 364 5.47 -6.84 -9.19
N GLN A 365 5.37 -5.65 -9.74
CA GLN A 365 4.26 -4.73 -9.44
C GLN A 365 2.88 -5.29 -9.82
N THR A 366 2.84 -6.26 -10.72
CA THR A 366 1.64 -6.96 -11.14
C THR A 366 1.24 -8.08 -10.19
N GLY A 367 2.06 -8.36 -9.16
CA GLY A 367 1.82 -9.38 -8.15
C GLY A 367 2.36 -10.77 -8.48
N THR A 368 3.12 -10.92 -9.58
CA THR A 368 3.70 -12.19 -10.03
C THR A 368 5.04 -12.44 -9.38
N TYR A 369 5.29 -13.65 -8.87
CA TYR A 369 6.59 -14.02 -8.32
C TYR A 369 7.66 -14.11 -9.40
N TYR A 370 8.90 -13.73 -9.07
CA TYR A 370 10.04 -13.82 -9.98
C TYR A 370 10.30 -15.26 -10.39
N PRO A 371 10.55 -15.54 -11.68
CA PRO A 371 10.83 -16.90 -12.14
C PRO A 371 12.21 -17.43 -11.73
N TRP A 372 13.10 -16.56 -11.24
CA TRP A 372 14.45 -16.91 -10.77
C TRP A 372 14.54 -17.06 -9.24
N ILE A 373 13.43 -17.35 -8.58
CA ILE A 373 13.45 -17.70 -7.14
C ILE A 373 14.04 -19.09 -7.00
N ILE A 374 15.17 -19.18 -6.29
CA ILE A 374 15.90 -20.44 -6.03
C ILE A 374 15.66 -20.99 -4.62
N VAL A 375 15.19 -20.15 -3.69
CA VAL A 375 14.88 -20.52 -2.31
C VAL A 375 13.50 -19.97 -1.95
N ASP A 376 12.68 -20.80 -1.32
CA ASP A 376 11.35 -20.43 -0.82
C ASP A 376 11.17 -20.85 0.64
N TYR A 377 11.29 -19.89 1.54
CA TYR A 377 11.01 -20.06 2.96
C TYR A 377 9.80 -19.19 3.36
N PRO A 378 8.57 -19.73 3.22
CA PRO A 378 7.35 -18.98 3.43
C PRO A 378 7.06 -18.70 4.90
N LEU A 379 6.19 -17.73 5.18
CA LEU A 379 5.76 -17.38 6.53
C LEU A 379 5.17 -18.58 7.29
N ALA A 380 4.40 -19.44 6.62
CA ALA A 380 3.84 -20.65 7.23
C ALA A 380 4.94 -21.55 7.81
N GLN A 381 6.04 -21.73 7.06
CA GLN A 381 7.19 -22.49 7.52
C GLN A 381 7.89 -21.81 8.71
N ALA A 382 8.05 -20.49 8.66
CA ALA A 382 8.67 -19.72 9.73
C ALA A 382 7.88 -19.79 11.05
N VAL A 383 6.55 -19.83 10.96
CA VAL A 383 5.67 -20.04 12.12
C VAL A 383 5.78 -21.48 12.65
N GLU A 384 5.75 -22.48 11.77
CA GLU A 384 5.95 -23.90 12.16
C GLU A 384 7.30 -24.12 12.84
N ASP A 385 8.35 -23.47 12.36
CA ASP A 385 9.70 -23.51 12.93
C ASP A 385 9.84 -22.63 14.19
N ARG A 386 8.79 -21.90 14.59
CA ARG A 386 8.75 -21.01 15.76
C ARG A 386 9.82 -19.92 15.78
N ILE A 387 10.30 -19.49 14.62
CA ILE A 387 11.28 -18.40 14.50
C ILE A 387 10.65 -17.01 14.39
N VAL A 388 9.33 -16.96 14.26
CA VAL A 388 8.50 -15.76 14.25
C VAL A 388 7.27 -15.95 15.13
N LYS A 389 6.63 -14.84 15.54
CA LYS A 389 5.34 -14.90 16.24
C LYS A 389 4.26 -15.51 15.35
N ALA A 390 3.31 -16.18 15.98
CA ALA A 390 2.12 -16.68 15.32
C ALA A 390 1.13 -15.51 15.07
N PRO A 391 0.82 -15.17 13.81
CA PRO A 391 -0.15 -14.13 13.51
C PRO A 391 -1.58 -14.64 13.66
N ILE A 392 -2.41 -13.85 14.36
CA ILE A 392 -3.82 -14.13 14.62
C ILE A 392 -4.64 -12.99 14.03
N ILE A 393 -5.61 -13.30 13.19
CA ILE A 393 -6.57 -12.31 12.70
C ILE A 393 -7.73 -12.23 13.69
N VAL A 394 -8.08 -11.02 14.09
CA VAL A 394 -9.19 -10.73 15.00
C VAL A 394 -10.33 -10.12 14.20
N HIS A 395 -11.40 -10.89 14.00
CA HIS A 395 -12.57 -10.46 13.25
C HIS A 395 -13.65 -9.87 14.16
N LYS A 396 -14.26 -8.82 13.68
CA LYS A 396 -15.44 -8.24 14.29
C LYS A 396 -16.70 -8.83 13.60
N VAL A 397 -17.42 -9.70 14.30
CA VAL A 397 -18.45 -10.57 13.68
C VAL A 397 -19.70 -9.80 13.22
N ASP A 398 -20.06 -8.67 13.87
CA ASP A 398 -21.41 -8.11 13.78
C ASP A 398 -21.52 -6.71 13.14
N LYS A 399 -20.48 -6.18 12.50
CA LYS A 399 -20.49 -4.79 12.02
C LYS A 399 -19.88 -4.61 10.63
N LYS A 400 -20.52 -3.79 9.80
CA LYS A 400 -20.00 -3.35 8.51
C LYS A 400 -18.95 -2.27 8.68
N ASP A 401 -17.93 -2.33 7.84
CA ASP A 401 -16.90 -1.30 7.74
C ASP A 401 -17.48 0.05 7.30
N PRO A 402 -16.94 1.16 7.79
CA PRO A 402 -17.28 2.47 7.28
C PRO A 402 -16.80 2.63 5.84
N ASP A 403 -17.58 3.33 4.99
CA ASP A 403 -17.14 3.65 3.64
C ASP A 403 -15.88 4.55 3.69
N PRO A 404 -14.74 4.10 3.17
CA PRO A 404 -13.47 4.84 3.22
C PRO A 404 -13.56 6.25 2.63
N LYS A 405 -14.41 6.45 1.62
CA LYS A 405 -14.59 7.75 0.96
C LYS A 405 -15.26 8.81 1.86
N THR A 406 -15.89 8.38 2.95
CA THR A 406 -16.61 9.27 3.86
C THR A 406 -15.79 9.66 5.09
N ILE A 407 -14.55 9.18 5.20
CA ILE A 407 -13.70 9.36 6.37
C ILE A 407 -12.90 10.66 6.26
N THR A 408 -12.90 11.42 7.33
CA THR A 408 -12.18 12.69 7.48
C THR A 408 -11.48 12.74 8.83
N SER A 409 -10.56 13.69 9.02
CA SER A 409 -9.87 13.90 10.30
C SER A 409 -10.82 14.16 11.47
N ASP A 410 -11.98 14.77 11.21
CA ASP A 410 -12.92 15.11 12.29
C ASP A 410 -13.88 13.98 12.63
N ASN A 411 -14.10 13.04 11.72
CA ASN A 411 -15.01 11.92 11.97
C ASN A 411 -14.31 10.57 12.17
N ILE A 412 -12.97 10.53 12.09
CA ILE A 412 -12.19 9.30 12.21
C ILE A 412 -12.47 8.54 13.50
N LEU A 413 -12.62 9.27 14.62
CA LEU A 413 -12.92 8.69 15.93
C LEU A 413 -14.33 8.13 16.01
N ILE A 414 -15.27 8.71 15.26
CA ILE A 414 -16.64 8.21 15.15
C ILE A 414 -16.68 6.95 14.27
N LYS A 415 -15.98 7.01 13.13
CA LYS A 415 -16.01 5.94 12.13
C LYS A 415 -15.24 4.70 12.53
N TYR A 416 -14.10 4.88 13.18
CA TYR A 416 -13.21 3.79 13.58
C TYR A 416 -13.11 3.60 15.11
N GLY A 417 -13.96 4.26 15.90
CA GLY A 417 -13.95 4.17 17.36
C GLY A 417 -14.04 2.75 17.88
N ASP A 418 -14.90 1.94 17.29
CA ASP A 418 -15.07 0.54 17.66
C ASP A 418 -13.79 -0.28 17.45
N TRP A 419 -13.13 -0.13 16.29
CA TRP A 419 -11.87 -0.83 15.99
C TRP A 419 -10.75 -0.41 16.94
N ILE A 420 -10.69 0.90 17.26
CA ILE A 420 -9.73 1.44 18.22
C ILE A 420 -9.99 0.83 19.60
N ASN A 421 -11.24 0.78 20.06
CA ASN A 421 -11.60 0.21 21.35
C ASN A 421 -11.33 -1.30 21.43
N VAL A 422 -11.62 -2.05 20.36
CA VAL A 422 -11.28 -3.48 20.27
C VAL A 422 -9.76 -3.67 20.38
N ALA A 423 -8.98 -2.91 19.63
CA ALA A 423 -7.52 -3.00 19.68
C ALA A 423 -6.95 -2.66 21.06
N LEU A 424 -7.50 -1.66 21.72
CA LEU A 424 -7.12 -1.29 23.08
C LEU A 424 -7.46 -2.39 24.09
N ALA A 425 -8.64 -3.03 23.99
CA ALA A 425 -9.02 -4.11 24.87
C ALA A 425 -8.10 -5.32 24.71
N ARG A 426 -7.79 -5.71 23.46
CA ARG A 426 -6.84 -6.80 23.18
C ARG A 426 -5.42 -6.45 23.66
N TRP A 427 -4.96 -5.24 23.40
CA TRP A 427 -3.66 -4.78 23.89
C TRP A 427 -3.55 -4.78 25.42
N LYS A 428 -4.60 -4.37 26.16
CA LYS A 428 -4.62 -4.43 27.62
C LYS A 428 -4.42 -5.88 28.12
N GLU A 429 -5.10 -6.86 27.53
CA GLU A 429 -4.94 -8.27 27.88
C GLU A 429 -3.49 -8.74 27.64
N HIS A 430 -2.91 -8.41 26.49
CA HIS A 430 -1.50 -8.71 26.23
C HIS A 430 -0.58 -8.00 27.22
N TYR A 431 -0.86 -6.74 27.56
CA TYR A 431 -0.04 -5.96 28.48
C TYR A 431 -0.03 -6.58 29.87
N GLU A 432 -1.20 -7.03 30.37
CA GLU A 432 -1.30 -7.71 31.67
C GLU A 432 -0.47 -9.00 31.70
N VAL A 433 -0.55 -9.81 30.66
CA VAL A 433 0.18 -11.08 30.56
C VAL A 433 1.70 -10.85 30.44
N TYR A 434 2.13 -10.04 29.48
CA TYR A 434 3.57 -9.87 29.19
C TYR A 434 4.31 -9.04 30.25
N SER A 435 3.59 -8.17 31.00
CA SER A 435 4.20 -7.42 32.09
C SER A 435 4.66 -8.34 33.23
N THR A 436 4.04 -9.51 33.41
CA THR A 436 4.46 -10.51 34.44
C THR A 436 5.85 -11.07 34.15
N VAL A 437 6.29 -11.08 32.88
CA VAL A 437 7.61 -11.53 32.46
C VAL A 437 8.54 -10.34 32.10
N GLY A 438 8.19 -9.14 32.57
CA GLY A 438 9.02 -7.94 32.41
C GLY A 438 9.05 -7.37 30.99
N LYS A 439 8.06 -7.71 30.13
CA LYS A 439 7.94 -7.17 28.79
C LYS A 439 6.87 -6.09 28.73
N LYS A 440 7.03 -5.18 27.77
CA LYS A 440 6.11 -4.07 27.51
C LYS A 440 5.50 -4.20 26.13
N PRO A 441 4.34 -4.87 25.99
CA PRO A 441 3.63 -4.96 24.71
C PRO A 441 3.29 -3.60 24.14
N VAL A 442 3.43 -3.46 22.83
CA VAL A 442 3.15 -2.25 22.10
C VAL A 442 1.95 -2.48 21.17
N LEU A 443 0.98 -1.54 21.22
CA LEU A 443 -0.09 -1.44 20.25
C LEU A 443 0.39 -0.57 19.08
N PHE A 444 0.25 -1.09 17.87
CA PHE A 444 0.59 -0.37 16.65
C PHE A 444 -0.66 -0.06 15.83
N ILE A 445 -0.95 1.22 15.60
CA ILE A 445 -2.12 1.69 14.85
C ILE A 445 -1.65 2.30 13.53
N MET A 446 -2.15 1.75 12.41
CA MET A 446 -1.90 2.25 11.07
C MET A 446 -3.07 3.10 10.60
N ALA A 447 -2.86 4.39 10.43
CA ALA A 447 -3.82 5.32 9.85
C ALA A 447 -3.51 5.59 8.37
N GLU A 448 -4.48 6.10 7.62
CA GLU A 448 -4.29 6.44 6.21
C GLU A 448 -3.52 7.74 6.00
N LYS A 449 -3.79 8.75 6.83
CA LYS A 449 -3.24 10.11 6.72
C LYS A 449 -2.62 10.57 8.03
N ASN A 450 -1.70 11.54 7.94
CA ASN A 450 -1.06 12.14 9.10
C ASN A 450 -2.07 12.75 10.07
N GLU A 451 -3.03 13.53 9.55
CA GLU A 451 -4.12 14.15 10.35
C GLU A 451 -4.95 13.11 11.11
N TYR A 452 -5.15 11.92 10.55
CA TYR A 452 -5.89 10.84 11.20
C TYR A 452 -5.07 10.26 12.36
N ALA A 453 -3.77 10.08 12.15
CA ALA A 453 -2.86 9.61 13.18
C ALA A 453 -2.81 10.58 14.38
N ASP A 454 -2.76 11.89 14.12
CA ASP A 454 -2.77 12.93 15.15
C ASP A 454 -4.04 12.91 15.98
N LYS A 455 -5.21 12.86 15.31
CA LYS A 455 -6.50 12.81 16.01
C LYS A 455 -6.66 11.57 16.87
N ILE A 456 -6.23 10.41 16.37
CA ILE A 456 -6.24 9.16 17.14
C ILE A 456 -5.32 9.28 18.36
N ALA A 457 -4.10 9.76 18.18
CA ALA A 457 -3.16 9.90 19.29
C ALA A 457 -3.61 10.90 20.35
N GLU A 458 -4.14 12.06 19.93
CA GLU A 458 -4.73 13.04 20.84
C GLU A 458 -5.87 12.43 21.66
N HIS A 459 -6.74 11.67 21.01
CA HIS A 459 -7.83 10.95 21.69
C HIS A 459 -7.29 9.95 22.71
N LEU A 460 -6.30 9.14 22.36
CA LEU A 460 -5.70 8.15 23.24
C LEU A 460 -5.00 8.79 24.44
N ARG A 461 -4.31 9.91 24.25
CA ARG A 461 -3.66 10.67 25.33
C ARG A 461 -4.68 11.22 26.35
N LYS A 462 -5.87 11.63 25.90
CA LYS A 462 -6.96 12.08 26.76
C LYS A 462 -7.52 10.95 27.63
N ARG A 463 -7.44 9.70 27.19
CA ARG A 463 -7.87 8.50 27.93
C ARG A 463 -6.83 8.01 28.96
N LYS A 464 -6.05 8.93 29.52
CA LYS A 464 -4.91 8.66 30.41
C LYS A 464 -5.25 7.70 31.55
N LYS A 465 -6.34 7.93 32.26
CA LYS A 465 -6.75 7.11 33.44
C LYS A 465 -7.10 5.68 33.02
N GLU A 466 -7.86 5.56 31.94
CA GLU A 466 -8.34 4.29 31.43
C GLU A 466 -7.20 3.41 30.88
N LEU A 467 -6.24 4.02 30.19
CA LEU A 467 -5.11 3.32 29.58
C LEU A 467 -3.91 3.16 30.53
N GLY A 468 -4.04 3.60 31.79
CA GLY A 468 -2.95 3.52 32.76
C GLY A 468 -1.68 4.27 32.33
N LEU A 469 -1.84 5.40 31.59
CA LEU A 469 -0.71 6.20 31.12
C LEU A 469 -0.22 7.11 32.26
N LYS A 470 1.09 7.08 32.50
CA LYS A 470 1.74 7.99 33.46
C LYS A 470 2.10 9.30 32.80
N ASN A 471 2.71 9.23 31.62
CA ASN A 471 3.11 10.36 30.79
C ASN A 471 2.59 10.17 29.35
N PRO A 472 1.36 10.63 29.03
CA PRO A 472 0.74 10.35 27.75
C PRO A 472 1.54 10.76 26.51
N GLU A 473 2.30 11.87 26.58
CA GLU A 473 3.10 12.36 25.43
C GLU A 473 4.31 11.46 25.12
N GLU A 474 4.84 10.76 26.12
CA GLU A 474 5.97 9.83 25.95
C GLU A 474 5.48 8.39 25.67
N GLU A 475 4.30 8.03 26.15
CA GLU A 475 3.75 6.67 26.07
C GLU A 475 2.91 6.43 24.82
N VAL A 476 2.33 7.51 24.22
CA VAL A 476 1.60 7.47 22.95
C VAL A 476 2.31 8.36 21.95
N ILE A 477 3.03 7.76 21.03
CA ILE A 477 3.81 8.50 20.02
C ILE A 477 3.14 8.46 18.65
N VAL A 478 3.33 9.55 17.90
CA VAL A 478 2.89 9.65 16.51
C VAL A 478 4.10 9.73 15.60
N ILE A 479 4.03 9.01 14.48
CA ILE A 479 5.10 8.98 13.50
C ILE A 479 4.52 9.37 12.13
N HIS A 480 4.98 10.51 11.59
CA HIS A 480 4.55 11.06 10.31
C HIS A 480 5.50 10.77 9.16
N VAL A 481 4.94 10.76 7.94
CA VAL A 481 5.72 10.79 6.69
C VAL A 481 5.40 12.07 5.93
N LYS A 482 6.42 12.80 5.49
CA LYS A 482 6.24 13.84 4.48
C LYS A 482 5.91 13.19 3.13
N GLN A 483 4.73 13.46 2.57
CA GLN A 483 4.46 13.25 1.15
C GLN A 483 4.93 14.48 0.38
N LYS A 484 5.62 14.30 -0.75
CA LYS A 484 5.87 15.38 -1.72
C LYS A 484 4.51 15.83 -2.25
N GLY A 485 4.07 17.04 -1.91
CA GLY A 485 2.84 17.64 -2.42
C GLY A 485 1.91 18.28 -1.37
N ASP A 486 2.18 18.14 -0.07
CA ASP A 486 1.41 18.84 0.97
C ASP A 486 1.95 20.28 1.17
N GLU A 487 1.56 21.19 0.28
CA GLU A 487 1.86 22.64 0.41
C GLU A 487 0.91 23.40 1.34
N ASN A 488 -0.12 22.76 1.91
CA ASN A 488 -1.18 23.44 2.68
C ASN A 488 -1.28 23.05 4.16
N ALA A 489 -0.18 22.67 4.82
CA ALA A 489 -0.20 22.42 6.27
C ALA A 489 0.26 23.67 7.04
N GLU A 490 -0.60 24.68 7.18
CA GLU A 490 -0.31 25.91 7.93
C GLU A 490 -0.75 25.91 9.40
N THR A 491 -1.24 24.85 9.95
CA THR A 491 -1.59 24.82 11.39
C THR A 491 -1.31 23.46 11.98
N GLU A 492 -0.06 23.24 12.46
CA GLU A 492 0.16 22.12 13.35
C GLU A 492 1.48 22.20 14.10
N ILE A 493 1.53 21.57 15.26
CA ILE A 493 2.74 21.39 16.07
C ILE A 493 3.82 20.85 15.15
N LYS A 494 4.67 21.76 14.65
CA LYS A 494 5.78 21.48 13.74
C LYS A 494 6.73 20.52 14.45
N ILE A 495 6.62 19.22 14.17
CA ILE A 495 7.75 18.33 14.35
C ILE A 495 8.80 18.83 13.36
N THR A 496 9.76 19.57 13.87
CA THR A 496 10.83 20.14 13.05
C THR A 496 11.69 19.02 12.48
N GLU A 497 12.40 19.26 11.40
CA GLU A 497 13.39 18.30 10.87
C GLU A 497 14.40 17.84 11.95
N LYS A 498 14.54 18.60 13.02
CA LYS A 498 15.38 18.27 14.19
C LYS A 498 14.76 17.20 15.10
N ASP A 499 13.43 17.10 15.17
CA ASP A 499 12.72 16.13 16.03
C ASP A 499 12.55 14.75 15.37
N LEU A 500 12.61 14.69 14.04
CA LEU A 500 12.52 13.44 13.28
C LEU A 500 13.63 12.41 13.66
N PRO A 501 14.89 12.80 13.81
CA PRO A 501 15.94 11.90 14.30
C PRO A 501 15.65 11.38 15.72
N ARG A 502 15.17 12.25 16.60
CA ARG A 502 14.81 11.87 17.98
C ARG A 502 13.66 10.87 18.04
N LEU A 503 12.62 11.07 17.24
CA LEU A 503 11.50 10.11 17.15
C LEU A 503 11.94 8.77 16.56
N ARG A 504 12.81 8.79 15.55
CA ARG A 504 13.42 7.58 14.99
C ARG A 504 14.28 6.86 16.02
N GLU A 505 15.02 7.58 16.84
CA GLU A 505 15.82 7.02 17.91
C GLU A 505 14.95 6.42 19.02
N LEU A 506 13.86 7.07 19.40
CA LEU A 506 12.86 6.53 20.33
C LEU A 506 12.27 5.21 19.83
N VAL A 507 11.92 5.14 18.55
CA VAL A 507 11.39 3.91 17.95
C VAL A 507 12.43 2.79 17.92
N ARG A 508 13.71 3.10 17.67
CA ARG A 508 14.80 2.12 17.73
C ARG A 508 15.03 1.54 19.12
N LYS A 509 14.78 2.34 20.15
CA LYS A 509 14.94 1.93 21.55
C LYS A 509 13.65 1.36 22.16
N ILE A 510 12.60 1.14 21.37
CA ILE A 510 11.29 0.78 21.90
C ILE A 510 11.28 -0.57 22.62
N ASP A 511 12.18 -1.48 22.27
CA ASP A 511 12.35 -2.78 22.89
C ASP A 511 13.24 -2.75 24.13
N GLU A 512 13.89 -1.61 24.42
CA GLU A 512 14.74 -1.45 25.60
C GLU A 512 13.86 -1.36 26.87
N PRO A 513 14.36 -1.88 28.00
CA PRO A 513 13.57 -1.94 29.24
C PRO A 513 13.16 -0.57 29.81
N ASP A 514 13.93 0.48 29.53
CA ASP A 514 13.71 1.85 29.97
C ASP A 514 12.75 2.64 29.05
N ASN A 515 12.45 2.14 27.87
CA ASN A 515 11.51 2.78 26.95
C ASN A 515 10.11 2.81 27.56
N LYS A 516 9.43 3.95 27.43
CA LYS A 516 8.09 4.20 27.99
C LYS A 516 6.96 3.99 27.00
N VAL A 517 7.26 3.85 25.71
CA VAL A 517 6.25 3.78 24.64
C VAL A 517 5.36 2.56 24.79
N LYS A 518 4.05 2.77 24.77
CA LYS A 518 3.00 1.74 24.83
C LYS A 518 2.18 1.66 23.56
N ILE A 519 1.95 2.81 22.92
CA ILE A 519 1.12 2.90 21.71
C ILE A 519 1.83 3.74 20.67
N ILE A 520 1.84 3.24 19.44
CA ILE A 520 2.39 3.93 18.27
C ILE A 520 1.27 4.13 17.28
N VAL A 521 1.07 5.37 16.85
CA VAL A 521 0.15 5.71 15.76
C VAL A 521 0.97 6.23 14.60
N SER A 522 0.78 5.67 13.40
CA SER A 522 1.60 6.02 12.26
C SER A 522 0.82 6.04 10.96
N ASN A 523 1.24 6.90 10.03
CA ASN A 523 0.87 6.83 8.63
C ASN A 523 2.06 6.31 7.82
N LEU A 524 1.96 5.11 7.24
CA LEU A 524 2.86 4.56 6.21
C LEU A 524 4.39 4.54 6.48
N MET A 525 4.91 5.32 7.44
CA MET A 525 6.35 5.49 7.66
C MET A 525 7.07 4.21 8.12
N LEU A 526 6.31 3.23 8.54
CA LEU A 526 6.85 1.95 9.02
C LEU A 526 6.93 0.90 7.91
N ARG A 527 6.92 1.33 6.64
CA ARG A 527 6.95 0.44 5.48
C ARG A 527 8.17 -0.46 5.46
N GLU A 528 9.36 0.07 5.84
CA GLU A 528 10.62 -0.66 5.70
C GLU A 528 11.63 -0.24 6.76
N GLY A 529 12.42 -1.23 7.26
CA GLY A 529 13.52 -0.99 8.19
C GLY A 529 13.17 -0.83 9.67
N TRP A 530 11.89 -0.79 10.04
CA TRP A 530 11.48 -0.75 11.43
C TRP A 530 11.55 -2.13 12.07
N ASP A 531 12.26 -2.23 13.18
CA ASP A 531 12.56 -3.48 13.87
C ASP A 531 12.12 -3.38 15.32
N VAL A 532 10.86 -3.75 15.61
CA VAL A 532 10.31 -3.73 16.97
C VAL A 532 9.77 -5.10 17.32
N GLN A 533 10.32 -5.69 18.39
CA GLN A 533 9.95 -7.00 18.88
C GLN A 533 8.71 -6.97 19.77
N ASN A 534 8.46 -5.87 20.48
CA ASN A 534 7.42 -5.77 21.48
C ASN A 534 6.01 -5.51 20.94
N VAL A 535 5.82 -5.42 19.62
CA VAL A 535 4.48 -5.28 19.02
C VAL A 535 3.70 -6.59 19.18
N THR A 536 2.54 -6.51 19.82
CA THR A 536 1.63 -7.67 20.04
C THR A 536 0.26 -7.48 19.43
N VAL A 537 -0.14 -6.23 19.16
CA VAL A 537 -1.41 -5.91 18.51
C VAL A 537 -1.17 -4.89 17.41
N ILE A 538 -1.71 -5.15 16.24
CA ILE A 538 -1.66 -4.27 15.07
C ILE A 538 -3.10 -3.92 14.68
N LEU A 539 -3.40 -2.63 14.57
CA LEU A 539 -4.68 -2.12 14.08
C LEU A 539 -4.50 -1.42 12.72
N GLY A 540 -5.16 -1.93 11.69
CA GLY A 540 -5.15 -1.35 10.34
C GLY A 540 -6.44 -0.60 10.03
N LEU A 541 -6.37 0.73 9.93
CA LEU A 541 -7.50 1.64 9.65
C LEU A 541 -7.40 2.25 8.25
N ARG A 542 -6.84 1.53 7.29
CA ARG A 542 -6.64 2.02 5.94
C ARG A 542 -7.42 1.20 4.93
N PRO A 543 -8.10 1.85 3.95
CA PRO A 543 -8.60 1.14 2.78
C PRO A 543 -7.42 0.73 1.89
N PHE A 544 -7.13 -0.56 1.82
CA PHE A 544 -6.07 -1.10 0.96
C PHE A 544 -6.62 -1.31 -0.45
N THR A 545 -6.64 -0.25 -1.25
CA THR A 545 -7.19 -0.27 -2.62
C THR A 545 -6.13 -0.35 -3.71
N SER A 546 -4.84 -0.29 -3.36
CA SER A 546 -3.77 -0.32 -4.35
C SER A 546 -3.52 -1.73 -4.87
N LYS A 547 -3.37 -1.87 -6.19
CA LYS A 547 -2.99 -3.12 -6.85
C LYS A 547 -1.61 -3.66 -6.43
N ALA A 548 -0.78 -2.84 -5.82
CA ALA A 548 0.52 -3.22 -5.26
C ALA A 548 0.36 -3.70 -3.82
N GLN A 549 0.00 -4.94 -3.63
CA GLN A 549 -0.27 -5.64 -2.37
C GLN A 549 0.92 -5.80 -1.41
N ILE A 550 1.97 -5.04 -1.58
CA ILE A 550 3.26 -5.21 -0.91
C ILE A 550 3.26 -4.66 0.54
N LEU A 551 2.46 -3.65 0.84
CA LEU A 551 2.56 -2.87 2.06
C LEU A 551 2.20 -3.57 3.38
N PRO A 552 1.13 -4.34 3.45
CA PRO A 552 0.73 -5.00 4.70
C PRO A 552 1.56 -6.22 5.08
N GLU A 553 2.13 -6.95 4.13
CA GLU A 553 3.14 -7.97 4.43
C GLU A 553 4.28 -7.38 5.24
N GLN A 554 4.70 -6.18 4.91
CA GLN A 554 5.77 -5.48 5.61
C GLN A 554 5.36 -5.00 7.00
N ALA A 555 4.12 -4.49 7.14
CA ALA A 555 3.64 -4.02 8.44
C ALA A 555 3.43 -5.17 9.43
N VAL A 556 2.76 -6.24 8.99
CA VAL A 556 2.54 -7.44 9.82
C VAL A 556 3.84 -8.19 10.03
N GLY A 557 4.65 -8.38 8.98
CA GLY A 557 5.93 -9.07 9.07
C GLY A 557 6.88 -8.52 10.13
N ARG A 558 6.78 -7.23 10.45
CA ARG A 558 7.57 -6.61 11.52
C ARG A 558 7.06 -6.91 12.91
N GLY A 559 5.75 -6.97 13.09
CA GLY A 559 5.16 -7.45 14.34
C GLY A 559 5.43 -8.92 14.62
N LEU A 560 5.84 -9.68 13.59
CA LEU A 560 6.12 -11.11 13.71
C LEU A 560 7.44 -11.44 14.43
N ARG A 561 8.33 -10.51 14.66
CA ARG A 561 9.60 -10.80 15.33
C ARG A 561 9.40 -11.22 16.76
N LEU A 562 10.12 -12.27 17.17
CA LEU A 562 10.06 -12.76 18.55
C LEU A 562 10.62 -11.73 19.53
N MET A 563 9.96 -11.58 20.67
CA MET A 563 10.52 -10.88 21.81
C MET A 563 11.66 -11.68 22.42
N SER A 564 12.76 -11.03 22.69
CA SER A 564 13.92 -11.66 23.34
C SER A 564 13.62 -12.10 24.78
N ASN A 565 14.33 -13.12 25.27
CA ASN A 565 14.26 -13.60 26.65
C ASN A 565 12.84 -14.03 27.12
N ILE A 566 12.07 -14.62 26.23
CA ILE A 566 10.84 -15.38 26.54
C ILE A 566 11.18 -16.85 26.34
N SER A 567 10.65 -17.74 27.20
CA SER A 567 10.88 -19.17 27.09
C SER A 567 10.46 -19.68 25.72
N PRO A 568 11.26 -20.54 25.07
CA PRO A 568 10.87 -21.20 23.81
C PRO A 568 9.57 -22.02 23.91
N ASP A 569 9.22 -22.44 25.13
CA ASP A 569 7.98 -23.19 25.37
C ASP A 569 6.72 -22.34 25.20
N HIS A 570 6.88 -21.01 25.17
CA HIS A 570 5.78 -20.09 24.93
C HIS A 570 5.67 -19.68 23.48
N THR A 571 4.56 -20.01 22.82
CA THR A 571 4.26 -19.54 21.48
C THR A 571 3.86 -18.08 21.53
N GLN A 572 4.75 -17.22 21.05
CA GLN A 572 4.47 -15.79 20.98
C GLN A 572 3.51 -15.49 19.82
N THR A 573 2.56 -14.58 20.05
CA THR A 573 1.54 -14.21 19.07
C THR A 573 1.56 -12.72 18.75
N VAL A 574 1.05 -12.36 17.58
CA VAL A 574 0.68 -11.00 17.21
C VAL A 574 -0.75 -10.99 16.68
N GLU A 575 -1.60 -10.17 17.27
CA GLU A 575 -2.97 -10.02 16.83
C GLU A 575 -3.10 -8.89 15.81
N VAL A 576 -3.82 -9.17 14.73
CA VAL A 576 -4.04 -8.25 13.63
C VAL A 576 -5.52 -7.95 13.54
N ILE A 577 -5.87 -6.68 13.74
CA ILE A 577 -7.23 -6.16 13.77
C ILE A 577 -7.37 -5.13 12.65
N GLY A 578 -8.50 -5.08 11.95
CA GLY A 578 -8.69 -4.06 10.95
C GLY A 578 -10.03 -4.13 10.23
N THR A 579 -10.16 -3.33 9.20
CA THR A 579 -11.29 -3.37 8.28
C THR A 579 -11.29 -4.66 7.47
N GLU A 580 -12.44 -5.05 6.93
CA GLU A 580 -12.55 -6.23 6.06
C GLU A 580 -11.57 -6.15 4.87
N ALA A 581 -11.35 -4.96 4.33
CA ALA A 581 -10.35 -4.75 3.30
C ALA A 581 -8.91 -5.06 3.79
N PHE A 582 -8.59 -4.69 5.03
CA PHE A 582 -7.31 -5.02 5.66
C PHE A 582 -7.19 -6.51 5.96
N GLU A 583 -8.25 -7.11 6.50
CA GLU A 583 -8.29 -8.55 6.77
C GLU A 583 -8.15 -9.38 5.48
N ASN A 584 -8.92 -9.05 4.44
CA ASN A 584 -8.83 -9.72 3.14
C ASN A 584 -7.45 -9.59 2.53
N PHE A 585 -6.82 -8.45 2.72
CA PHE A 585 -5.48 -8.21 2.29
C PHE A 585 -4.45 -9.06 3.09
N ILE A 586 -4.56 -9.15 4.43
CA ILE A 586 -3.74 -10.06 5.24
C ILE A 586 -3.97 -11.52 4.81
N ARG A 587 -5.20 -11.88 4.44
CA ARG A 587 -5.54 -13.21 3.91
C ARG A 587 -4.88 -13.52 2.57
N GLU A 588 -4.59 -12.52 1.75
CA GLU A 588 -3.85 -12.70 0.49
C GLU A 588 -2.36 -13.02 0.72
N LEU A 589 -1.80 -12.70 1.90
CA LEU A 589 -0.48 -13.17 2.30
C LEU A 589 -0.35 -14.71 2.30
N GLU A 590 -1.47 -15.40 2.50
CA GLU A 590 -1.50 -16.86 2.51
C GLU A 590 -1.71 -17.49 1.15
N LYS A 591 -2.39 -16.81 0.28
CA LYS A 591 -2.41 -17.21 -1.12
C LYS A 591 -1.02 -16.92 -1.65
N GLU A 592 -0.04 -17.77 -1.35
CA GLU A 592 1.19 -17.87 -2.13
C GLU A 592 0.78 -18.04 -3.59
N GLY A 593 0.17 -16.96 -4.10
CA GLY A 593 -0.58 -16.94 -5.32
C GLY A 593 0.38 -16.81 -6.44
N VAL A 594 0.14 -17.60 -7.40
CA VAL A 594 0.56 -17.39 -8.75
C VAL A 594 -0.18 -16.14 -9.24
N GLY A 595 0.40 -14.96 -9.04
CA GLY A 595 -0.07 -13.75 -9.69
C GLY A 595 0.30 -13.84 -11.15
N ILE A 596 -0.68 -13.76 -12.04
CA ILE A 596 -0.47 -13.83 -13.48
C ILE A 596 -0.63 -12.45 -14.08
N ASN A 597 0.35 -12.07 -14.89
CA ASN A 597 0.09 -11.14 -15.97
C ASN A 597 -0.78 -11.87 -16.99
N THR A 598 -2.10 -11.77 -16.82
CA THR A 598 -2.98 -12.08 -17.94
C THR A 598 -2.61 -11.10 -19.04
N VAL A 599 -2.26 -11.62 -20.20
CA VAL A 599 -2.28 -10.84 -21.44
C VAL A 599 -3.74 -10.52 -21.72
N LYS A 600 -4.27 -9.55 -20.97
CA LYS A 600 -5.37 -8.77 -21.50
C LYS A 600 -4.76 -8.04 -22.66
N THR A 601 -5.43 -8.07 -23.81
CA THR A 601 -5.18 -7.21 -24.96
C THR A 601 -4.48 -5.95 -24.48
N PRO A 602 -3.25 -5.64 -24.91
CA PRO A 602 -2.47 -4.56 -24.32
C PRO A 602 -3.37 -3.33 -24.26
N PRO A 603 -3.43 -2.60 -23.14
CA PRO A 603 -4.21 -1.39 -23.07
C PRO A 603 -3.79 -0.52 -24.23
N PRO A 604 -4.72 0.10 -24.98
CA PRO A 604 -4.37 0.92 -26.13
C PRO A 604 -3.27 1.88 -25.70
N LEU A 605 -2.24 1.99 -26.53
CA LEU A 605 -1.10 2.87 -26.27
C LEU A 605 -1.64 4.25 -25.87
N PRO A 606 -1.11 4.87 -24.82
CA PRO A 606 -1.58 6.18 -24.39
C PRO A 606 -1.40 7.17 -25.54
N VAL A 607 -2.45 7.90 -25.87
CA VAL A 607 -2.43 8.95 -26.89
C VAL A 607 -2.43 10.32 -26.23
N THR A 608 -1.77 11.28 -26.82
CA THR A 608 -1.87 12.68 -26.38
C THR A 608 -3.03 13.36 -27.10
N ILE A 609 -3.99 13.86 -26.32
CA ILE A 609 -5.09 14.70 -26.82
C ILE A 609 -4.64 16.16 -26.72
N ALA A 610 -4.74 16.87 -27.82
CA ALA A 610 -4.35 18.28 -27.88
C ALA A 610 -5.22 19.06 -28.87
N PRO A 611 -5.48 20.35 -28.65
CA PRO A 611 -6.07 21.22 -29.63
C PRO A 611 -5.15 21.39 -30.87
N GLU A 612 -5.72 21.35 -32.06
CA GLU A 612 -4.97 21.54 -33.31
C GLU A 612 -5.18 22.96 -33.88
N LYS A 613 -4.09 23.70 -34.10
CA LYS A 613 -4.15 25.05 -34.66
C LYS A 613 -4.88 25.09 -36.02
N SER A 614 -4.79 24.05 -36.81
CA SER A 614 -5.49 23.88 -38.08
C SER A 614 -7.01 23.81 -37.97
N LYS A 615 -7.51 23.47 -36.78
CA LYS A 615 -8.92 23.24 -36.50
C LYS A 615 -9.59 24.34 -35.66
N LEU A 616 -8.97 25.51 -35.50
CA LEU A 616 -9.50 26.65 -34.71
C LEU A 616 -10.93 27.05 -35.08
N LYS A 617 -11.36 26.83 -36.31
CA LYS A 617 -12.76 27.06 -36.75
C LYS A 617 -13.79 26.23 -35.98
N TYR A 618 -13.35 25.12 -35.36
CA TYR A 618 -14.20 24.24 -34.56
C TYR A 618 -14.07 24.50 -33.04
N ASP A 619 -13.40 25.59 -32.67
CA ASP A 619 -13.30 25.98 -31.26
C ASP A 619 -14.66 26.36 -30.70
N ILE A 620 -14.96 25.91 -29.47
CA ILE A 620 -16.19 26.24 -28.73
C ILE A 620 -15.80 27.09 -27.53
N VAL A 621 -16.50 28.24 -27.44
CA VAL A 621 -16.35 29.17 -26.33
C VAL A 621 -17.47 28.96 -25.34
N ILE A 622 -17.10 28.66 -24.12
CA ILE A 622 -18.01 28.33 -23.01
C ILE A 622 -17.94 29.45 -21.96
N PRO A 623 -19.08 30.03 -21.55
CA PRO A 623 -19.08 30.99 -20.46
C PRO A 623 -18.60 30.37 -19.15
N LEU A 624 -17.69 31.05 -18.45
CA LEU A 624 -17.32 30.65 -17.10
C LEU A 624 -18.44 31.10 -16.15
N THR A 625 -19.00 30.13 -15.44
CA THR A 625 -20.12 30.34 -14.54
C THR A 625 -19.79 29.95 -13.13
N GLU A 626 -20.31 30.68 -12.17
CA GLU A 626 -20.24 30.37 -10.75
C GLU A 626 -21.65 30.29 -10.18
N TYR A 627 -21.98 29.18 -9.54
CA TYR A 627 -23.20 29.03 -8.75
C TYR A 627 -23.02 29.74 -7.41
N ARG A 628 -23.85 30.67 -7.07
CA ARG A 628 -23.91 31.22 -5.73
C ARG A 628 -25.04 30.54 -4.95
N TYR A 629 -24.69 29.67 -4.08
CA TYR A 629 -25.59 29.22 -3.01
C TYR A 629 -25.36 30.13 -1.81
N SER A 630 -26.43 30.71 -1.30
CA SER A 630 -26.35 31.37 0.00
C SER A 630 -26.92 30.44 1.07
N LYS A 631 -26.19 30.29 2.15
CA LYS A 631 -26.74 29.64 3.34
C LYS A 631 -27.30 30.71 4.27
N ASN A 632 -28.57 30.61 4.56
CA ASN A 632 -29.22 31.47 5.54
C ASN A 632 -29.12 30.83 6.93
N TYR A 633 -28.02 31.12 7.62
CA TYR A 633 -27.72 30.51 8.92
C TYR A 633 -28.72 30.92 10.02
N LYS A 634 -29.44 32.05 9.89
CA LYS A 634 -30.49 32.44 10.84
C LYS A 634 -31.65 31.44 10.87
N LYS A 635 -31.90 30.73 9.78
CA LYS A 635 -32.95 29.70 9.75
C LYS A 635 -32.67 28.51 10.66
N ILE A 636 -31.44 28.26 11.07
CA ILE A 636 -31.09 27.17 11.99
C ILE A 636 -31.68 27.42 13.38
N GLU A 637 -31.85 28.68 13.78
CA GLU A 637 -32.52 29.02 15.03
C GLU A 637 -33.97 28.49 15.07
N THR A 638 -34.59 28.38 13.91
CA THR A 638 -35.97 27.88 13.76
C THR A 638 -36.06 26.35 13.65
N LEU A 639 -34.92 25.64 13.62
CA LEU A 639 -34.90 24.17 13.60
C LEU A 639 -35.53 23.64 14.91
N ASP A 640 -36.63 22.94 14.77
CA ASP A 640 -37.29 22.25 15.86
C ASP A 640 -36.87 20.77 15.86
N PRO A 641 -36.05 20.32 16.84
CA PRO A 641 -35.61 18.94 16.91
C PRO A 641 -36.75 17.92 17.02
N MET A 642 -37.92 18.35 17.56
CA MET A 642 -39.07 17.45 17.74
C MET A 642 -39.83 17.18 16.44
N LYS A 643 -39.60 17.99 15.39
CA LYS A 643 -40.19 17.80 14.06
C LYS A 643 -39.33 16.96 13.13
N ILE A 644 -38.14 16.61 13.58
CA ILE A 644 -37.23 15.71 12.83
C ILE A 644 -37.76 14.28 12.97
N ASP A 645 -37.65 13.48 11.91
CA ASP A 645 -38.11 12.09 11.93
C ASP A 645 -37.37 11.26 13.00
N GLN A 646 -38.13 10.35 13.63
CA GLN A 646 -37.54 9.35 14.52
C GLN A 646 -36.70 8.38 13.67
N LEU A 647 -35.54 7.97 14.17
CA LEU A 647 -34.65 7.05 13.48
C LEU A 647 -34.79 5.60 13.93
N TYR A 648 -35.01 5.40 15.23
CA TYR A 648 -34.98 4.09 15.87
C TYR A 648 -36.11 3.98 16.88
N ASP A 649 -36.53 2.76 17.16
CA ASP A 649 -37.42 2.46 18.30
C ASP A 649 -36.60 2.27 19.58
N SER A 650 -37.25 2.32 20.75
CA SER A 650 -36.60 2.19 22.05
C SER A 650 -35.80 0.91 22.25
N ASP A 651 -36.21 -0.17 21.59
CA ASP A 651 -35.51 -1.47 21.60
C ASP A 651 -34.06 -1.35 21.12
N LYS A 652 -33.78 -0.35 20.31
CA LYS A 652 -32.42 -0.07 19.84
C LYS A 652 -31.47 0.40 20.94
N LEU A 653 -31.98 0.92 22.06
CA LEU A 653 -31.19 1.27 23.24
C LEU A 653 -30.86 0.03 24.09
N ASP A 654 -31.75 -0.96 24.10
CA ASP A 654 -31.63 -2.15 24.96
C ASP A 654 -30.85 -3.29 24.28
N GLU A 655 -30.41 -3.12 23.04
CA GLU A 655 -29.56 -4.08 22.36
C GLU A 655 -28.24 -4.31 23.12
N ASP A 656 -27.93 -5.56 23.43
CA ASP A 656 -26.64 -5.94 24.02
C ASP A 656 -25.51 -5.81 22.96
N ARG A 657 -24.74 -4.73 23.06
CA ARG A 657 -23.67 -4.37 22.10
C ARG A 657 -22.32 -4.97 22.48
N LYS A 658 -22.34 -6.22 22.80
CA LYS A 658 -21.10 -6.97 22.95
C LYS A 658 -20.47 -7.18 21.59
N THR A 659 -19.18 -6.99 21.51
CA THR A 659 -18.44 -7.29 20.28
C THR A 659 -17.88 -8.69 20.39
N ASN A 660 -18.33 -9.58 19.50
CA ASN A 660 -17.77 -10.90 19.37
C ASN A 660 -16.56 -10.85 18.43
N LEU A 661 -15.40 -11.21 18.95
CA LEU A 661 -14.16 -11.31 18.19
C LEU A 661 -13.91 -12.76 17.85
N ARG A 662 -13.90 -13.08 16.56
CA ARG A 662 -13.44 -14.37 16.06
C ARG A 662 -11.93 -14.30 15.88
N LEU A 663 -11.21 -15.14 16.61
CA LEU A 663 -9.77 -15.31 16.50
C LEU A 663 -9.49 -16.43 15.53
N GLU A 664 -8.71 -16.16 14.51
CA GLU A 664 -8.36 -17.11 13.45
C GLU A 664 -6.85 -17.13 13.24
N PHE A 665 -6.28 -18.32 13.23
CA PHE A 665 -4.86 -18.50 12.99
C PHE A 665 -4.55 -18.28 11.51
N LEU A 666 -3.67 -17.33 11.21
CA LEU A 666 -3.47 -16.81 9.86
C LEU A 666 -3.05 -17.89 8.86
N THR A 667 -2.11 -18.74 9.22
CA THR A 667 -1.51 -19.69 8.29
C THR A 667 -2.36 -20.91 8.00
N THR A 668 -3.17 -21.37 8.96
CA THR A 668 -4.00 -22.57 8.84
C THR A 668 -5.48 -22.30 8.71
N ARG A 669 -5.94 -21.07 8.91
CA ARG A 669 -7.36 -20.65 8.95
C ARG A 669 -8.15 -21.37 10.05
N THR A 670 -7.47 -21.88 11.04
CA THR A 670 -8.13 -22.50 12.17
C THR A 670 -8.74 -21.46 13.07
N VAL A 671 -10.03 -21.60 13.39
CA VAL A 671 -10.69 -20.73 14.37
C VAL A 671 -10.19 -21.14 15.74
N ILE A 672 -9.48 -20.23 16.41
CA ILE A 672 -8.93 -20.45 17.75
C ILE A 672 -10.03 -20.33 18.81
N GLY A 673 -10.96 -19.40 18.58
CA GLY A 673 -12.07 -19.17 19.49
C GLY A 673 -12.85 -17.92 19.17
N ILE A 674 -13.92 -17.69 19.94
CA ILE A 674 -14.69 -16.47 19.94
C ILE A 674 -14.53 -15.82 21.32
N VAL A 675 -14.12 -14.56 21.34
CA VAL A 675 -13.97 -13.75 22.56
C VAL A 675 -15.02 -12.66 22.53
N GLU A 676 -15.80 -12.60 23.57
CA GLU A 676 -16.77 -11.52 23.77
C GLU A 676 -16.10 -10.39 24.57
N ILE A 677 -16.12 -9.18 24.02
CA ILE A 677 -15.64 -7.99 24.71
C ILE A 677 -16.74 -6.93 24.73
N LYS A 678 -16.77 -6.17 25.81
CA LYS A 678 -17.58 -4.96 25.92
C LYS A 678 -16.62 -3.77 26.04
N PRO A 679 -16.35 -3.06 24.92
CA PRO A 679 -15.43 -1.92 24.95
C PRO A 679 -15.97 -0.81 25.87
N ASP A 680 -15.06 -0.10 26.54
CA ASP A 680 -15.41 1.11 27.27
C ASP A 680 -15.89 2.20 26.30
N THR A 681 -16.95 2.91 26.65
CA THR A 681 -17.54 3.97 25.84
C THR A 681 -17.11 5.34 26.35
N LEU A 682 -17.07 6.34 25.44
CA LEU A 682 -16.91 7.74 25.79
C LEU A 682 -18.11 8.22 26.65
N MET A 683 -17.93 9.37 27.29
CA MET A 683 -19.04 10.04 28.00
C MET A 683 -20.11 10.46 26.98
N GLY A 684 -21.39 10.38 27.39
CA GLY A 684 -22.51 10.70 26.51
C GLY A 684 -22.44 12.10 25.92
N ARG A 685 -22.05 13.09 26.75
CA ARG A 685 -21.85 14.47 26.25
C ARG A 685 -20.69 14.59 25.27
N GLU A 686 -19.64 13.81 25.36
CA GLU A 686 -18.53 13.80 24.39
C GLU A 686 -18.98 13.21 23.06
N LEU A 687 -19.76 12.13 23.07
CA LEU A 687 -20.33 11.52 21.88
C LEU A 687 -21.27 12.49 21.15
N ILE A 688 -22.16 13.17 21.88
CA ILE A 688 -23.05 14.20 21.32
C ILE A 688 -22.26 15.38 20.76
N ALA A 689 -21.16 15.78 21.45
CA ALA A 689 -20.30 16.86 20.95
C ALA A 689 -19.58 16.46 19.65
N LEU A 690 -19.12 15.22 19.54
CA LEU A 690 -18.51 14.70 18.30
C LEU A 690 -19.52 14.69 17.16
N ILE A 691 -20.74 14.18 17.38
CA ILE A 691 -21.84 14.22 16.42
C ILE A 691 -22.12 15.65 15.99
N THR A 692 -22.22 16.58 16.94
CA THR A 692 -22.51 17.99 16.68
C THR A 692 -21.43 18.65 15.80
N LYS A 693 -20.17 18.41 16.10
CA LYS A 693 -19.05 18.93 15.31
C LYS A 693 -19.06 18.41 13.88
N GLU A 694 -19.37 17.14 13.70
CA GLU A 694 -19.47 16.56 12.36
C GLU A 694 -20.67 17.15 11.59
N VAL A 695 -21.79 17.40 12.25
CA VAL A 695 -22.96 18.09 11.65
C VAL A 695 -22.59 19.53 11.29
N GLU A 696 -21.93 20.27 12.17
CA GLU A 696 -21.45 21.65 11.94
C GLU A 696 -20.56 21.69 10.69
N LYS A 697 -19.57 20.82 10.63
CA LYS A 697 -18.63 20.74 9.51
C LYS A 697 -19.30 20.42 8.18
N ARG A 698 -20.18 19.41 8.15
CA ARG A 698 -20.84 18.99 6.90
C ARG A 698 -21.84 19.97 6.37
N THR A 699 -22.48 20.71 7.28
CA THR A 699 -23.45 21.73 6.87
C THR A 699 -22.79 23.07 6.59
N GLY A 700 -21.67 23.39 7.23
CA GLY A 700 -21.07 24.71 7.26
C GLY A 700 -22.03 25.74 7.82
N ALA A 701 -23.04 25.32 8.60
CA ALA A 701 -24.18 26.11 8.99
C ALA A 701 -24.31 26.10 10.51
N GLY A 702 -24.43 27.29 11.10
CA GLY A 702 -24.49 27.47 12.54
C GLY A 702 -23.13 27.41 13.21
N THR A 703 -23.18 27.59 14.53
CA THR A 703 -22.03 27.42 15.41
C THR A 703 -22.29 26.21 16.31
N PHE A 704 -21.25 25.62 16.86
CA PHE A 704 -21.38 24.55 17.84
C PHE A 704 -22.36 24.90 18.97
N THR A 705 -22.31 26.14 19.46
CA THR A 705 -23.18 26.64 20.52
C THR A 705 -24.67 26.67 20.15
N THR A 706 -25.01 26.88 18.88
CA THR A 706 -26.40 26.89 18.40
C THR A 706 -26.87 25.47 18.04
N LEU A 707 -25.98 24.61 17.59
CA LEU A 707 -26.30 23.24 17.15
C LEU A 707 -26.36 22.24 18.31
N TYR A 708 -25.43 22.31 19.26
CA TYR A 708 -25.31 21.34 20.35
C TYR A 708 -26.61 21.12 21.14
N PRO A 709 -27.31 22.18 21.62
CA PRO A 709 -28.58 22.00 22.33
C PRO A 709 -29.67 21.32 21.49
N LYS A 710 -29.68 21.58 20.16
CA LYS A 710 -30.66 20.99 19.25
C LYS A 710 -30.35 19.53 18.95
N VAL A 711 -29.07 19.20 18.73
CA VAL A 711 -28.60 17.83 18.55
C VAL A 711 -28.82 17.01 19.81
N GLN A 712 -28.50 17.56 20.97
CA GLN A 712 -28.75 16.93 22.25
C GLN A 712 -30.26 16.67 22.47
N THR A 713 -31.10 17.67 22.23
CA THR A 713 -32.57 17.53 22.38
C THR A 713 -33.11 16.46 21.41
N TYR A 714 -32.65 16.44 20.17
CA TYR A 714 -33.03 15.42 19.20
C TYR A 714 -32.67 14.02 19.71
N ILE A 715 -31.43 13.83 20.13
CA ILE A 715 -30.92 12.51 20.59
C ILE A 715 -31.67 12.04 21.85
N LEU A 716 -31.86 12.92 22.83
CA LEU A 716 -32.45 12.56 24.11
C LEU A 716 -33.97 12.39 24.04
N LYS A 717 -34.66 13.07 23.10
CA LYS A 717 -36.13 13.10 23.11
C LYS A 717 -36.78 12.52 21.85
N ARG A 718 -36.06 12.32 20.78
CA ARG A 718 -36.69 11.98 19.52
C ARG A 718 -36.04 10.81 18.77
N ALA A 719 -34.72 10.71 18.76
CA ALA A 719 -33.99 9.79 17.91
C ALA A 719 -34.36 8.31 18.13
N PHE A 720 -34.65 7.91 19.38
CA PHE A 720 -34.95 6.53 19.77
C PHE A 720 -36.42 6.29 20.18
N GLY A 721 -37.32 7.18 19.83
CA GLY A 721 -38.75 7.03 20.13
C GLY A 721 -39.13 7.05 21.61
N THR A 722 -38.19 7.32 22.49
CA THR A 722 -38.38 7.46 23.96
C THR A 722 -37.62 8.65 24.48
N GLU A 723 -38.07 9.20 25.64
CA GLU A 723 -37.35 10.28 26.30
C GLU A 723 -36.29 9.72 27.26
N ILE A 724 -35.06 10.18 27.10
CA ILE A 724 -33.89 9.80 27.91
C ILE A 724 -33.55 11.01 28.81
N ASN A 725 -33.66 10.84 30.12
CA ASN A 725 -33.49 11.96 31.07
C ASN A 725 -32.02 12.24 31.44
N ASP A 726 -31.14 11.23 31.28
CA ASP A 726 -29.73 11.35 31.63
C ASP A 726 -28.87 11.18 30.37
N VAL A 727 -28.09 12.20 30.07
CA VAL A 727 -27.13 12.15 28.93
C VAL A 727 -26.05 11.08 29.11
N GLU A 728 -25.80 10.67 30.37
CA GLU A 728 -24.83 9.63 30.69
C GLU A 728 -25.45 8.24 30.88
N ASP A 729 -26.76 8.05 30.52
CA ASP A 729 -27.39 6.74 30.51
C ASP A 729 -26.49 5.71 29.79
N PRO A 730 -26.10 4.60 30.44
CA PRO A 730 -25.21 3.60 29.85
C PRO A 730 -25.72 3.05 28.53
N ARG A 731 -27.00 2.86 28.35
CA ARG A 731 -27.64 2.35 27.13
C ARG A 731 -27.47 3.35 25.97
N LEU A 732 -27.66 4.65 26.28
CA LEU A 732 -27.44 5.72 25.31
C LEU A 732 -25.98 5.80 24.90
N ARG A 733 -25.06 5.73 25.86
CA ARG A 733 -23.62 5.76 25.59
C ARG A 733 -23.19 4.59 24.69
N GLU A 734 -23.70 3.40 24.97
CA GLU A 734 -23.46 2.22 24.13
C GLU A 734 -24.05 2.40 22.73
N ALA A 735 -25.29 2.89 22.61
CA ALA A 735 -25.93 3.14 21.33
C ALA A 735 -25.18 4.21 20.52
N LEU A 736 -24.79 5.32 21.16
CA LEU A 736 -24.03 6.38 20.49
C LEU A 736 -22.58 6.01 20.20
N SER A 737 -22.03 4.97 20.80
CA SER A 737 -20.72 4.43 20.43
C SER A 737 -20.78 3.54 19.18
N ASP A 738 -21.97 3.17 18.74
CA ASP A 738 -22.18 2.41 17.51
C ASP A 738 -22.06 3.32 16.27
N THR A 739 -21.05 3.10 15.46
CA THR A 739 -20.76 3.91 14.25
C THR A 739 -21.94 4.02 13.27
N PRO A 740 -22.69 2.95 12.94
CA PRO A 740 -23.89 3.04 12.13
C PRO A 740 -24.96 3.98 12.72
N ILE A 741 -25.18 3.92 14.04
CA ILE A 741 -26.17 4.78 14.71
C ILE A 741 -25.71 6.24 14.66
N GLN A 742 -24.46 6.53 15.01
CA GLN A 742 -23.91 7.88 14.89
C GLN A 742 -24.08 8.44 13.48
N GLN A 743 -23.69 7.65 12.47
CA GLN A 743 -23.76 8.07 11.09
C GLN A 743 -25.19 8.36 10.63
N SER A 744 -26.14 7.53 11.01
CA SER A 744 -27.56 7.75 10.70
C SER A 744 -28.10 9.04 11.32
N ILE A 745 -27.73 9.31 12.56
CA ILE A 745 -28.10 10.56 13.26
C ILE A 745 -27.47 11.77 12.53
N ILE A 746 -26.19 11.70 12.21
CA ILE A 746 -25.48 12.78 11.50
C ILE A 746 -26.11 13.02 10.13
N ASP A 747 -26.33 11.97 9.34
CA ASP A 747 -26.87 12.07 7.98
C ASP A 747 -28.27 12.69 7.97
N LEU A 748 -29.12 12.31 8.92
CA LEU A 748 -30.46 12.89 9.05
C LEU A 748 -30.39 14.37 9.46
N LEU A 749 -29.62 14.71 10.47
CA LEU A 749 -29.46 16.11 10.93
C LEU A 749 -28.88 16.99 9.83
N VAL A 750 -27.85 16.52 9.11
CA VAL A 750 -27.26 17.22 7.97
C VAL A 750 -28.29 17.45 6.87
N LYS A 751 -29.10 16.44 6.56
CA LYS A 751 -30.18 16.54 5.57
C LYS A 751 -31.19 17.61 5.95
N GLU A 752 -31.69 17.60 7.20
CA GLU A 752 -32.72 18.54 7.65
C GLU A 752 -32.17 19.97 7.76
N ILE A 753 -30.94 20.16 8.27
CA ILE A 753 -30.29 21.48 8.33
C ILE A 753 -30.02 22.03 6.95
N ASN A 754 -29.54 21.25 6.00
CA ASN A 754 -29.30 21.70 4.63
C ASN A 754 -30.60 22.02 3.90
N LYS A 755 -31.66 21.23 4.09
CA LYS A 755 -32.99 21.52 3.56
C LYS A 755 -33.54 22.86 4.05
N LEU A 756 -33.29 23.19 5.32
CA LEU A 756 -33.75 24.41 5.96
C LEU A 756 -32.91 25.64 5.57
N SER A 757 -31.61 25.52 5.51
CA SER A 757 -30.64 26.63 5.43
C SER A 757 -30.21 26.99 4.02
N THR A 758 -30.30 26.07 3.04
CA THR A 758 -29.76 26.32 1.69
C THR A 758 -30.75 27.04 0.80
N GLU A 759 -30.38 28.21 0.32
CA GLU A 759 -31.13 29.01 -0.68
C GLU A 759 -30.34 29.05 -1.99
N SER A 760 -30.99 28.63 -3.08
CA SER A 760 -30.41 28.70 -4.42
C SER A 760 -30.50 30.12 -4.94
N LYS A 761 -29.39 30.80 -5.24
CA LYS A 761 -29.33 32.07 -5.95
C LYS A 761 -29.04 31.88 -7.44
N GLU A 762 -29.20 32.93 -8.20
CA GLU A 762 -28.96 32.95 -9.64
C GLU A 762 -27.49 32.66 -9.99
N ILE A 763 -27.29 31.99 -11.13
CA ILE A 763 -25.97 31.77 -11.71
C ILE A 763 -25.36 33.13 -12.09
N VAL A 764 -24.12 33.32 -11.70
CA VAL A 764 -23.37 34.51 -12.11
C VAL A 764 -22.35 34.10 -13.16
N ILE A 765 -22.37 34.74 -14.31
CA ILE A 765 -21.32 34.59 -15.32
C ILE A 765 -20.13 35.40 -14.84
N GLN A 766 -19.00 34.75 -14.63
CA GLN A 766 -17.75 35.43 -14.35
C GLN A 766 -17.31 36.24 -15.57
N GLN A 767 -16.54 37.32 -15.36
CA GLN A 767 -15.93 38.04 -16.46
C GLN A 767 -14.84 37.18 -17.11
N GLY A 768 -15.24 36.28 -18.00
CA GLY A 768 -14.33 35.39 -18.70
C GLY A 768 -15.08 34.31 -19.48
N VAL A 769 -14.36 33.73 -20.40
CA VAL A 769 -14.81 32.60 -21.21
C VAL A 769 -13.69 31.54 -21.24
N PHE A 770 -14.08 30.29 -21.25
CA PHE A 770 -13.18 29.17 -21.49
C PHE A 770 -13.29 28.76 -22.96
N LYS A 771 -12.16 28.72 -23.65
CA LYS A 771 -12.08 28.22 -25.02
C LYS A 771 -11.53 26.80 -24.99
N LEU A 772 -12.10 25.90 -25.75
CA LEU A 772 -11.54 24.52 -25.82
C LEU A 772 -10.12 24.53 -26.38
N SER A 773 -9.75 25.54 -27.18
CA SER A 773 -8.36 25.74 -27.63
C SER A 773 -7.35 26.03 -26.53
N ASP A 774 -7.83 26.49 -25.34
CA ASP A 774 -6.98 26.80 -24.20
C ASP A 774 -6.72 25.54 -23.34
N THR A 775 -7.23 24.37 -23.73
CA THR A 775 -6.99 23.10 -23.04
C THR A 775 -5.53 22.65 -23.20
N GLU A 776 -4.84 22.47 -22.10
CA GLU A 776 -3.49 21.90 -22.12
C GLU A 776 -3.48 20.48 -22.67
N PRO A 777 -2.45 20.07 -23.43
CA PRO A 777 -2.32 18.70 -23.90
C PRO A 777 -2.30 17.69 -22.76
N PHE A 778 -3.10 16.63 -22.85
CA PHE A 778 -3.18 15.61 -21.80
C PHE A 778 -3.09 14.19 -22.37
N VAL A 779 -2.60 13.26 -21.56
CA VAL A 779 -2.46 11.85 -21.91
C VAL A 779 -3.78 11.11 -21.65
N TRP A 780 -4.26 10.40 -22.69
CA TRP A 780 -5.50 9.64 -22.65
C TRP A 780 -5.23 8.15 -22.84
N ARG A 781 -5.67 7.32 -21.91
CA ARG A 781 -5.45 5.85 -21.88
C ARG A 781 -6.70 5.03 -22.15
N ARG A 782 -7.78 5.67 -22.61
CA ARG A 782 -9.05 5.03 -22.89
C ARG A 782 -9.38 5.13 -24.38
N LYS A 783 -10.60 4.72 -24.77
CA LYS A 783 -11.07 4.81 -26.13
C LYS A 783 -11.04 6.25 -26.65
N HIS A 784 -10.80 6.39 -27.92
CA HIS A 784 -10.80 7.67 -28.63
C HIS A 784 -11.20 7.46 -30.09
N THR A 785 -11.65 8.50 -30.75
CA THR A 785 -12.01 8.45 -32.15
C THR A 785 -11.55 9.70 -32.90
N ARG A 786 -11.29 9.57 -34.20
CA ARG A 786 -10.96 10.71 -35.04
C ARG A 786 -12.24 11.34 -35.59
N CYS A 787 -12.40 12.64 -35.40
CA CYS A 787 -13.50 13.41 -35.95
C CYS A 787 -13.00 14.69 -36.62
N LYS A 788 -13.78 15.16 -37.58
CA LYS A 788 -13.43 16.36 -38.39
C LYS A 788 -13.89 17.64 -37.73
N LYS A 789 -15.10 17.63 -37.07
CA LYS A 789 -15.77 18.81 -36.56
C LYS A 789 -15.43 19.13 -35.11
N THR A 790 -14.24 18.80 -34.67
CA THR A 790 -13.72 19.07 -33.32
C THR A 790 -12.39 19.83 -33.37
N ILE A 791 -12.10 20.62 -32.35
CA ILE A 791 -10.80 21.32 -32.20
C ILE A 791 -9.65 20.37 -31.92
N PHE A 792 -9.92 19.23 -31.27
CA PHE A 792 -8.91 18.28 -30.84
C PHE A 792 -8.43 17.37 -31.99
N ASN A 793 -7.21 16.88 -31.87
CA ASN A 793 -6.65 15.86 -32.77
C ASN A 793 -7.44 14.55 -32.71
N LEU A 794 -7.89 14.18 -31.51
CA LEU A 794 -8.70 12.98 -31.21
C LEU A 794 -9.80 13.37 -30.20
N VAL A 795 -10.97 12.75 -30.32
CA VAL A 795 -12.06 12.91 -29.35
C VAL A 795 -11.93 11.81 -28.28
N PRO A 796 -11.61 12.14 -27.02
CA PRO A 796 -11.56 11.19 -25.91
C PRO A 796 -12.98 10.75 -25.54
N VAL A 797 -13.16 9.46 -25.30
CA VAL A 797 -14.46 8.85 -24.94
C VAL A 797 -14.24 7.68 -23.98
N TYR A 798 -15.28 7.32 -23.22
CA TYR A 798 -15.18 6.30 -22.17
C TYR A 798 -15.64 4.90 -22.63
N ASN A 799 -16.57 4.84 -23.58
CA ASN A 799 -17.19 3.58 -24.02
C ASN A 799 -17.51 3.58 -25.51
N GLU A 800 -18.02 2.46 -26.07
CA GLU A 800 -18.33 2.31 -27.48
C GLU A 800 -19.54 3.14 -27.92
N PHE A 801 -20.52 3.30 -27.05
CA PHE A 801 -21.67 4.15 -27.32
C PHE A 801 -21.25 5.59 -27.59
N GLU A 802 -20.35 6.14 -26.78
CA GLU A 802 -19.80 7.49 -27.00
C GLU A 802 -18.97 7.60 -28.30
N VAL A 803 -18.27 6.53 -28.71
CA VAL A 803 -17.57 6.47 -30.02
C VAL A 803 -18.57 6.63 -31.15
N GLU A 804 -19.66 5.85 -31.10
CA GLU A 804 -20.69 5.89 -32.15
C GLU A 804 -21.42 7.23 -32.15
N PHE A 805 -21.71 7.79 -30.98
CA PHE A 805 -22.36 9.09 -30.85
C PHE A 805 -21.46 10.23 -31.37
N ALA A 806 -20.17 10.22 -31.06
CA ALA A 806 -19.21 11.19 -31.61
C ALA A 806 -19.15 11.11 -33.16
N LYS A 807 -19.16 9.91 -33.73
CA LYS A 807 -19.24 9.72 -35.20
C LYS A 807 -20.54 10.20 -35.79
N PHE A 808 -21.65 10.01 -35.06
CA PHE A 808 -22.94 10.56 -35.49
C PHE A 808 -22.92 12.09 -35.52
N LEU A 809 -22.39 12.77 -34.49
CA LEU A 809 -22.25 14.23 -34.45
C LEU A 809 -21.34 14.74 -35.57
N ASP A 810 -20.24 14.04 -35.86
CA ASP A 810 -19.31 14.40 -36.93
C ASP A 810 -19.95 14.34 -38.32
N ASN A 811 -20.86 13.36 -38.54
CA ASN A 811 -21.55 13.16 -39.81
C ASN A 811 -22.86 13.97 -39.97
N ALA A 812 -23.48 14.43 -38.87
CA ALA A 812 -24.70 15.18 -38.91
C ALA A 812 -24.53 16.54 -39.61
N PRO A 813 -25.21 16.83 -40.72
CA PRO A 813 -24.98 18.05 -41.51
C PRO A 813 -25.37 19.35 -40.79
N ASP A 814 -26.23 19.28 -39.82
CA ASP A 814 -26.70 20.40 -38.99
C ASP A 814 -25.82 20.65 -37.74
N ILE A 815 -24.84 19.82 -37.47
CA ILE A 815 -23.80 20.09 -36.45
C ILE A 815 -22.64 20.80 -37.11
N GLU A 816 -22.32 21.98 -36.59
CA GLU A 816 -21.20 22.80 -37.04
C GLU A 816 -19.89 22.35 -36.40
N LYS A 817 -19.93 22.11 -35.09
CA LYS A 817 -18.78 21.70 -34.30
C LYS A 817 -19.22 21.02 -32.99
N PHE A 818 -18.36 20.17 -32.42
CA PHE A 818 -18.61 19.51 -31.16
C PHE A 818 -17.32 19.09 -30.48
N SER A 819 -17.41 18.73 -29.22
CA SER A 819 -16.34 18.09 -28.48
C SER A 819 -16.89 17.20 -27.38
N SER A 820 -16.18 16.14 -27.04
CA SER A 820 -16.33 15.52 -25.71
C SER A 820 -15.81 16.47 -24.65
N ASN A 821 -16.40 16.43 -23.49
CA ASN A 821 -16.05 17.33 -22.39
C ASN A 821 -15.08 16.67 -21.43
N THR A 822 -13.97 17.36 -21.12
CA THR A 822 -12.96 16.90 -20.17
C THR A 822 -12.72 17.86 -19.02
N THR A 823 -13.22 19.10 -19.14
CA THR A 823 -12.85 20.20 -18.21
C THR A 823 -14.04 21.02 -17.72
N PHE A 824 -15.05 21.21 -18.56
CA PHE A 824 -16.22 22.01 -18.21
C PHE A 824 -17.13 21.26 -17.22
N LYS A 825 -17.53 21.92 -16.16
CA LYS A 825 -18.37 21.37 -15.09
C LYS A 825 -19.53 22.30 -14.74
N ILE A 826 -20.62 21.70 -14.30
CA ILE A 826 -21.80 22.43 -13.80
C ILE A 826 -22.01 22.00 -12.34
N ASP A 827 -22.15 22.96 -11.45
CA ASP A 827 -22.42 22.69 -10.04
C ASP A 827 -23.89 22.32 -9.82
N TYR A 828 -24.17 21.32 -9.00
CA TYR A 828 -25.52 20.97 -8.61
C TYR A 828 -25.61 20.63 -7.12
N LEU A 829 -26.80 20.79 -6.56
CA LEU A 829 -27.07 20.42 -5.17
C LEU A 829 -27.57 18.97 -5.11
N SER A 830 -26.83 18.10 -4.45
CA SER A 830 -27.21 16.69 -4.26
C SER A 830 -28.43 16.53 -3.34
N SER A 831 -29.01 15.32 -3.28
CA SER A 831 -30.07 14.98 -2.33
C SER A 831 -29.66 15.20 -0.87
N LYS A 832 -28.35 15.13 -0.58
CA LYS A 832 -27.76 15.34 0.75
C LYS A 832 -27.41 16.81 1.05
N GLY A 833 -27.80 17.74 0.16
CA GLY A 833 -27.55 19.18 0.34
C GLY A 833 -26.09 19.60 0.17
N THR A 834 -25.24 18.78 -0.44
CA THR A 834 -23.85 19.09 -0.77
C THR A 834 -23.71 19.53 -2.23
N ILE A 835 -22.84 20.52 -2.49
CA ILE A 835 -22.52 20.94 -3.86
C ILE A 835 -21.64 19.87 -4.49
N ARG A 836 -22.05 19.38 -5.64
CA ARG A 836 -21.27 18.44 -6.45
C ARG A 836 -21.09 18.97 -7.86
N PHE A 837 -20.03 18.46 -8.52
CA PHE A 837 -19.73 18.80 -9.90
C PHE A 837 -20.28 17.74 -10.83
N TYR A 838 -20.91 18.20 -11.91
CA TYR A 838 -21.36 17.37 -13.00
C TYR A 838 -20.55 17.73 -14.25
N TYR A 839 -20.01 16.75 -14.92
CA TYR A 839 -19.29 16.88 -16.17
C TYR A 839 -20.14 16.27 -17.28
N PRO A 840 -20.73 17.09 -18.18
CA PRO A 840 -21.46 16.56 -19.34
C PRO A 840 -20.53 15.80 -20.29
N ASP A 841 -21.06 14.83 -21.01
CA ASP A 841 -20.24 14.00 -21.92
C ASP A 841 -19.81 14.76 -23.17
N PHE A 842 -20.73 15.52 -23.79
CA PHE A 842 -20.47 16.29 -25.02
C PHE A 842 -21.03 17.69 -24.96
N ILE A 843 -20.36 18.59 -25.74
CA ILE A 843 -20.84 19.91 -26.08
C ILE A 843 -20.87 20.00 -27.60
N ALA A 844 -22.00 20.46 -28.17
CA ALA A 844 -22.15 20.58 -29.62
C ALA A 844 -22.79 21.92 -29.99
N VAL A 845 -22.43 22.43 -31.16
CA VAL A 845 -23.05 23.64 -31.77
C VAL A 845 -23.78 23.21 -33.02
N GLN A 846 -25.10 23.37 -32.96
CA GLN A 846 -26.01 23.09 -34.06
C GLN A 846 -26.33 24.38 -34.81
N LYS A 847 -26.34 24.37 -36.14
CA LYS A 847 -26.71 25.50 -36.99
C LYS A 847 -28.05 25.28 -37.65
N ILE A 848 -29.01 26.13 -37.34
CA ILE A 848 -30.36 26.11 -37.96
C ILE A 848 -30.68 27.51 -38.46
N ASN A 849 -30.92 27.67 -39.76
CA ASN A 849 -31.31 28.95 -40.37
C ASN A 849 -30.46 30.14 -39.93
N SER A 850 -29.13 30.02 -39.99
CA SER A 850 -28.14 31.03 -39.57
C SER A 850 -28.08 31.31 -38.07
N LYS A 851 -28.83 30.62 -37.22
CA LYS A 851 -28.74 30.69 -35.77
C LYS A 851 -27.97 29.50 -35.22
N SER A 852 -27.03 29.77 -34.29
CA SER A 852 -26.30 28.74 -33.58
C SER A 852 -27.01 28.39 -32.27
N ILE A 853 -27.23 27.11 -32.03
CA ILE A 853 -27.77 26.55 -30.78
C ILE A 853 -26.69 25.72 -30.15
N PHE A 854 -26.34 25.98 -28.90
CA PHE A 854 -25.37 25.26 -28.12
C PHE A 854 -26.08 24.16 -27.33
N TRP A 855 -25.55 22.95 -27.38
CA TRP A 855 -26.11 21.79 -26.70
C TRP A 855 -25.14 21.25 -25.67
N ILE A 856 -25.64 21.01 -24.47
CA ILE A 856 -25.01 20.15 -23.47
C ILE A 856 -25.66 18.78 -23.61
N ILE A 857 -24.84 17.76 -23.83
CA ILE A 857 -25.35 16.42 -24.13
C ILE A 857 -24.79 15.44 -23.13
N GLU A 858 -25.70 14.64 -22.57
CA GLU A 858 -25.42 13.50 -21.70
C GLU A 858 -25.76 12.21 -22.43
N THR A 859 -24.79 11.31 -22.53
CA THR A 859 -24.98 9.96 -23.06
C THR A 859 -25.16 8.98 -21.90
N LYS A 860 -26.30 8.28 -21.82
CA LYS A 860 -26.59 7.44 -20.63
C LYS A 860 -26.84 6.00 -20.93
N GLY A 861 -26.08 5.12 -20.20
CA GLY A 861 -26.32 3.66 -20.14
C GLY A 861 -27.15 3.20 -18.93
N ARG A 862 -26.99 3.80 -17.74
CA ARG A 862 -27.72 3.43 -16.49
C ARG A 862 -28.06 4.67 -15.66
N GLU A 863 -29.15 4.60 -14.87
CA GLU A 863 -29.56 5.67 -13.95
C GLU A 863 -29.00 5.43 -12.54
N TYR A 864 -28.63 6.53 -11.87
CA TYR A 864 -28.11 6.56 -10.49
C TYR A 864 -28.95 7.51 -9.62
N GLU A 865 -28.86 7.37 -8.29
CA GLU A 865 -29.35 8.36 -7.33
C GLU A 865 -28.88 9.78 -7.71
N ASP A 866 -29.71 10.78 -7.56
CA ASP A 866 -29.47 12.18 -7.96
C ASP A 866 -29.57 12.52 -9.47
N THR A 867 -29.98 11.60 -10.35
CA THR A 867 -30.10 11.88 -11.79
C THR A 867 -31.06 13.04 -12.09
N GLU A 868 -32.24 13.08 -11.45
CA GLU A 868 -33.20 14.17 -11.66
C GLU A 868 -32.71 15.55 -11.25
N ARG A 869 -31.94 15.61 -10.15
CA ARG A 869 -31.36 16.85 -9.65
C ARG A 869 -30.28 17.38 -10.58
N LYS A 870 -29.47 16.51 -11.16
CA LYS A 870 -28.50 16.85 -12.19
C LYS A 870 -29.22 17.43 -13.42
N ASP A 871 -30.22 16.73 -13.93
CA ASP A 871 -30.97 17.16 -15.12
C ASP A 871 -31.64 18.51 -14.90
N MET A 872 -32.21 18.76 -13.71
CA MET A 872 -32.77 20.06 -13.35
C MET A 872 -31.71 21.17 -13.28
N ALA A 873 -30.55 20.88 -12.68
CA ALA A 873 -29.47 21.84 -12.58
C ALA A 873 -28.91 22.22 -13.96
N ILE A 874 -28.75 21.25 -14.85
CA ILE A 874 -28.27 21.50 -16.22
C ILE A 874 -29.28 22.33 -17.02
N LYS A 875 -30.57 21.98 -16.93
CA LYS A 875 -31.63 22.75 -17.59
C LYS A 875 -31.66 24.18 -17.09
N LYS A 876 -31.59 24.39 -15.78
CA LYS A 876 -31.50 25.73 -15.17
C LYS A 876 -30.27 26.46 -15.63
N TRP A 877 -29.10 25.81 -15.68
CA TRP A 877 -27.86 26.39 -16.19
C TRP A 877 -28.03 26.86 -17.64
N CYS A 878 -28.61 26.02 -18.51
CA CYS A 878 -28.87 26.39 -19.91
C CYS A 878 -29.80 27.62 -20.04
N ASP A 879 -30.85 27.66 -19.22
CA ASP A 879 -31.80 28.80 -19.23
C ASP A 879 -31.16 30.10 -18.74
N ASP A 880 -30.44 30.04 -17.64
CA ASP A 880 -29.80 31.22 -17.02
C ASP A 880 -28.68 31.77 -17.92
N VAL A 881 -27.84 30.90 -18.47
CA VAL A 881 -26.78 31.29 -19.40
C VAL A 881 -27.39 31.83 -20.71
N SER A 882 -28.46 31.25 -21.22
CA SER A 882 -29.13 31.74 -22.44
C SER A 882 -29.68 33.14 -22.24
N LYS A 883 -30.26 33.45 -21.08
CA LYS A 883 -30.76 34.79 -20.74
C LYS A 883 -29.64 35.84 -20.65
N GLN A 884 -28.51 35.45 -20.04
CA GLN A 884 -27.42 36.40 -19.77
C GLN A 884 -26.49 36.63 -20.99
N THR A 885 -26.24 35.58 -21.80
CA THR A 885 -25.30 35.66 -22.94
C THR A 885 -25.96 35.97 -24.28
N LYS A 886 -27.29 35.95 -24.40
CA LYS A 886 -28.03 35.99 -25.64
C LYS A 886 -27.73 34.83 -26.62
N GLN A 887 -26.99 33.80 -26.15
CA GLN A 887 -26.75 32.56 -26.87
C GLN A 887 -27.76 31.53 -26.43
N GLN A 888 -28.32 30.76 -27.34
CA GLN A 888 -29.29 29.74 -27.00
C GLN A 888 -28.59 28.45 -26.57
N TRP A 889 -28.63 28.10 -25.29
CA TRP A 889 -28.14 26.85 -24.72
C TRP A 889 -29.30 25.88 -24.43
N ARG A 890 -29.09 24.62 -24.73
CA ARG A 890 -30.08 23.55 -24.50
C ARG A 890 -29.43 22.31 -23.94
N TYR A 891 -30.19 21.51 -23.22
CA TYR A 891 -29.81 20.22 -22.70
C TYR A 891 -30.49 19.09 -23.45
N LEU A 892 -29.76 18.01 -23.73
CA LEU A 892 -30.28 16.78 -24.32
C LEU A 892 -29.65 15.59 -23.58
N LYS A 893 -30.53 14.74 -23.03
CA LYS A 893 -30.14 13.43 -22.50
C LYS A 893 -30.44 12.36 -23.57
N VAL A 894 -29.42 11.56 -23.92
CA VAL A 894 -29.51 10.56 -24.98
C VAL A 894 -29.34 9.17 -24.35
N PRO A 895 -30.45 8.43 -24.12
CA PRO A 895 -30.38 7.05 -23.69
C PRO A 895 -29.84 6.15 -24.82
N GLN A 896 -28.97 5.20 -24.47
CA GLN A 896 -28.35 4.31 -25.45
C GLN A 896 -29.36 3.55 -26.30
N ARG A 897 -30.41 3.00 -25.68
CA ARG A 897 -31.48 2.27 -26.39
C ARG A 897 -32.16 3.12 -27.46
N GLU A 898 -32.48 4.37 -27.16
CA GLU A 898 -33.13 5.30 -28.09
C GLU A 898 -32.17 5.70 -29.20
N PHE A 899 -30.91 5.97 -28.89
CA PHE A 899 -29.90 6.23 -29.89
C PHE A 899 -29.77 5.06 -30.89
N ASP A 900 -29.63 3.83 -30.37
CA ASP A 900 -29.49 2.64 -31.20
C ASP A 900 -30.69 2.42 -32.14
N ARG A 901 -31.89 2.76 -31.67
CA ARG A 901 -33.15 2.71 -32.46
C ARG A 901 -33.18 3.77 -33.56
N LEU A 902 -32.68 4.97 -33.27
CA LEU A 902 -32.86 6.18 -34.10
C LEU A 902 -31.68 6.51 -34.99
N LYS A 903 -30.46 6.06 -34.69
CA LYS A 903 -29.21 6.42 -35.39
C LYS A 903 -29.24 6.16 -36.90
N ASN A 904 -29.94 5.09 -37.36
CA ASN A 904 -30.03 4.76 -38.76
C ASN A 904 -31.17 5.52 -39.49
N SER A 905 -32.19 5.96 -38.76
CA SER A 905 -33.35 6.67 -39.32
C SER A 905 -33.17 8.20 -39.27
N CYS A 906 -32.39 8.72 -38.38
CA CYS A 906 -32.10 10.16 -38.25
C CYS A 906 -30.73 10.52 -38.81
N LYS A 907 -30.69 11.25 -39.95
CA LYS A 907 -29.46 11.76 -40.57
C LYS A 907 -28.99 13.12 -40.00
N THR A 908 -29.86 13.80 -39.25
CA THR A 908 -29.60 15.12 -38.64
C THR A 908 -29.75 15.06 -37.15
N PHE A 909 -28.99 15.89 -36.46
CA PHE A 909 -29.09 15.99 -35.00
C PHE A 909 -30.47 16.57 -34.57
N LYS A 910 -31.05 17.44 -35.37
CA LYS A 910 -32.41 17.97 -35.14
C LYS A 910 -33.44 16.83 -35.11
N CYS A 911 -33.37 15.87 -36.05
CA CYS A 911 -34.25 14.71 -36.09
C CYS A 911 -34.08 13.88 -34.81
N LEU A 912 -32.84 13.59 -34.39
CA LEU A 912 -32.55 12.81 -33.20
C LEU A 912 -33.09 13.53 -31.94
N ALA A 913 -32.71 14.79 -31.76
CA ALA A 913 -33.09 15.59 -30.60
C ALA A 913 -34.61 15.76 -30.47
N SER A 914 -35.35 15.98 -31.58
CA SER A 914 -36.81 16.12 -31.53
C SER A 914 -37.51 14.82 -31.15
N LYS A 915 -37.05 13.67 -31.62
CA LYS A 915 -37.66 12.37 -31.28
C LYS A 915 -37.41 11.97 -29.84
N ILE A 916 -36.18 12.23 -29.34
CA ILE A 916 -35.82 11.96 -27.93
C ILE A 916 -36.55 12.90 -26.96
N SER A 917 -36.81 14.15 -27.35
CA SER A 917 -37.49 15.11 -26.49
C SER A 917 -39.03 14.96 -26.48
N GLN A 918 -39.60 14.18 -27.40
CA GLN A 918 -41.06 13.87 -27.45
C GLN A 918 -41.50 12.66 -26.63
N GLU A 919 -40.54 11.84 -26.20
CA GLU A 919 -40.67 10.76 -25.22
C GLU A 919 -40.18 11.20 -23.84
#